data_cf023e2d914f446c651ab2870d21e563
#
_entry.id   cf023e2d914f446c651ab2870d21e563
#
_cell.length_a   1.000
_cell.length_b   1.000
_cell.length_c   1.000
_cell.angle_alpha   90.00
_cell.angle_beta   90.00
_cell.angle_gamma   90.00
#
_symmetry.space_group_name_H-M   'P 1'
#
loop_
_entity.id
_entity.type
_entity.pdbx_description
1 polymer ?
#
loop_
_entity_poly.entity_id
_entity_poly.type
_entity_poly.pdbx_seq_one_letter_code
_entity_poly.pdbx_strand_id
1 'polypeptide(L)'
;MAEVVKEAELPPRELARTIAIAWSGALLEWTDFYTYAILAPIVAKVFFPSEDPIASLLASFGALALGFLFRPLGALLFGRIGDIYGRKVAFVIAALTMLSGTLGIGLLPTYVQIGIVASVLVFILRIIQGLALGGGYGAAIVYLGESVPERRRGLYTGILFTTAAMGMAIAASMESIVESVFGVEALMTWAWRIPFIAAGLIIALIALIMHLFYKETPVFSSLRTIRKVSSAPIRELFSQRQYLALVLLAWIGVIGAHGPVWYTNQLITKYYMSWHGISPGLSSEILFVCTMAAVWVYILFGYISDLIGRRKILLFGIYGNALAFIPIFWLMREAALAGNIPMLYALTYACTFMNGIGYSGAMSAYLLELFPSRIRLTATAFTYNLGYGITGGLTPLMITAIYSFTRDWYMSVLAWSVVVPMIMGLVFLIKGRETLGTRIWSEFTAEKFARDTLVVKSSEKIIDVIKKMVERDVRGVVVDYGTGVGVVYRYLLKGVEKGFDTPVGDVAVRVSCVEFNEPLPNILEAMETHKVRMIPVCRGGKIIGMISQRDLLAETVGLARLMKKPIAEKTKFSEIAKHPIVIESNNTVGDAIRMMMQYDIGMLPVVENGRLIAVFSERDALRAIANGATFDSPLMEYATRNPEVIRCSDSVSKAIELALRLNIRHVICVENGSPRGIASVRDLLAIG
;
A
#
# COMPACT_ATOMS: atom_id res chain seq x y z
N MET A 1 -30.63 9.05 6.45
CA MET A 1 -29.34 9.60 6.01
C MET A 1 -28.13 8.95 6.67
N ALA A 2 -28.20 7.68 7.00
CA ALA A 2 -27.11 6.92 7.64
C ALA A 2 -26.89 5.56 6.96
N GLU A 3 -27.37 5.38 5.76
CA GLU A 3 -27.10 4.20 4.89
C GLU A 3 -26.23 4.64 3.75
N VAL A 4 -24.96 4.95 4.09
CA VAL A 4 -24.12 5.39 3.03
C VAL A 4 -22.74 4.91 3.10
N VAL A 5 -22.35 4.48 1.96
CA VAL A 5 -21.02 4.04 1.58
C VAL A 5 -20.66 2.75 2.32
N LYS A 6 -21.24 1.66 1.88
CA LYS A 6 -20.53 0.38 1.92
C LYS A 6 -19.23 0.63 1.19
N GLU A 7 -18.15 0.85 1.95
CA GLU A 7 -16.80 0.58 1.47
C GLU A 7 -16.90 -0.74 0.73
N ALA A 8 -16.30 -0.85 -0.44
CA ALA A 8 -16.32 -2.09 -1.20
C ALA A 8 -15.62 -3.15 -0.34
N GLU A 9 -16.37 -3.77 0.55
CA GLU A 9 -15.89 -4.89 1.35
C GLU A 9 -15.58 -6.00 0.36
N LEU A 10 -14.33 -6.43 0.36
CA LEU A 10 -13.96 -7.63 -0.39
C LEU A 10 -14.92 -8.76 -0.01
N PRO A 11 -15.41 -9.55 -0.96
CA PRO A 11 -16.21 -10.73 -0.64
C PRO A 11 -15.52 -11.56 0.44
N PRO A 12 -16.23 -12.17 1.40
CA PRO A 12 -15.62 -12.85 2.54
C PRO A 12 -14.53 -13.86 2.16
N ARG A 13 -14.67 -14.55 1.02
CA ARG A 13 -13.66 -15.49 0.50
C ARG A 13 -12.39 -14.77 0.02
N GLU A 14 -12.51 -13.64 -0.62
CA GLU A 14 -11.36 -12.85 -1.07
C GLU A 14 -10.65 -12.17 0.11
N LEU A 15 -11.41 -11.68 1.07
CA LEU A 15 -10.86 -11.13 2.31
C LEU A 15 -10.08 -12.19 3.10
N ALA A 16 -10.65 -13.38 3.30
CA ALA A 16 -9.96 -14.50 3.98
C ALA A 16 -8.68 -14.90 3.23
N ARG A 17 -8.70 -14.94 1.90
CA ARG A 17 -7.51 -15.20 1.07
C ARG A 17 -6.45 -14.12 1.23
N THR A 18 -6.84 -12.85 1.24
CA THR A 18 -5.94 -11.70 1.44
C THR A 18 -5.26 -11.76 2.79
N ILE A 19 -6.03 -12.05 3.85
CA ILE A 19 -5.50 -12.23 5.21
C ILE A 19 -4.51 -13.40 5.26
N ALA A 20 -4.88 -14.58 4.72
CA ALA A 20 -4.03 -15.76 4.71
C ALA A 20 -2.70 -15.51 3.99
N ILE A 21 -2.71 -14.80 2.87
CA ILE A 21 -1.52 -14.44 2.10
C ILE A 21 -0.62 -13.50 2.90
N ALA A 22 -1.17 -12.41 3.45
CA ALA A 22 -0.39 -11.46 4.25
C ALA A 22 0.19 -12.12 5.50
N TRP A 23 -0.61 -12.97 6.17
CA TRP A 23 -0.21 -13.73 7.35
C TRP A 23 0.91 -14.73 7.05
N SER A 24 0.78 -15.52 5.97
CA SER A 24 1.83 -16.45 5.55
C SER A 24 3.15 -15.75 5.27
N GLY A 25 3.08 -14.58 4.64
CA GLY A 25 4.25 -13.78 4.36
C GLY A 25 4.96 -13.25 5.60
N ALA A 26 4.22 -12.72 6.54
CA ALA A 26 4.77 -12.26 7.80
C ALA A 26 5.34 -13.43 8.64
N LEU A 27 4.73 -14.62 8.57
CA LEU A 27 5.20 -15.81 9.26
C LEU A 27 6.62 -16.21 8.84
N LEU A 28 6.97 -16.07 7.55
CA LEU A 28 8.33 -16.34 7.06
C LEU A 28 9.37 -15.55 7.83
N GLU A 29 9.15 -14.25 7.95
CA GLU A 29 10.08 -13.33 8.60
C GLU A 29 10.31 -13.68 10.06
N TRP A 30 9.24 -13.97 10.78
CA TRP A 30 9.32 -14.32 12.19
C TRP A 30 9.94 -15.69 12.44
N THR A 31 9.66 -16.68 11.58
CA THR A 31 10.27 -18.01 11.68
C THR A 31 11.78 -17.95 11.49
N ASP A 32 12.26 -17.21 10.46
CA ASP A 32 13.70 -17.00 10.24
C ASP A 32 14.38 -16.33 11.42
N PHE A 33 13.79 -15.22 11.86
CA PHE A 33 14.31 -14.45 12.99
C PHE A 33 14.47 -15.30 14.25
N TYR A 34 13.40 -15.99 14.67
CA TYR A 34 13.42 -16.76 15.89
C TYR A 34 14.30 -18.01 15.79
N THR A 35 14.47 -18.62 14.63
CA THR A 35 15.37 -19.75 14.45
C THR A 35 16.79 -19.39 14.88
N TYR A 36 17.31 -18.24 14.40
CA TYR A 36 18.62 -17.79 14.85
C TYR A 36 18.62 -17.35 16.32
N ALA A 37 17.63 -16.57 16.74
CA ALA A 37 17.59 -16.01 18.08
C ALA A 37 17.54 -17.13 19.16
N ILE A 38 16.76 -18.18 18.94
CA ILE A 38 16.65 -19.33 19.86
C ILE A 38 17.98 -20.12 19.91
N LEU A 39 18.62 -20.31 18.75
CA LEU A 39 19.86 -21.04 18.63
C LEU A 39 21.12 -20.19 18.90
N ALA A 40 20.98 -18.88 19.24
CA ALA A 40 22.09 -17.97 19.43
C ALA A 40 23.18 -18.47 20.41
N PRO A 41 22.88 -19.13 21.52
CA PRO A 41 23.90 -19.71 22.38
C PRO A 41 24.70 -20.86 21.74
N ILE A 42 24.06 -21.64 20.87
CA ILE A 42 24.71 -22.71 20.10
C ILE A 42 25.56 -22.12 19.00
N VAL A 43 25.02 -21.14 18.24
CA VAL A 43 25.75 -20.37 17.23
C VAL A 43 27.01 -19.71 17.84
N ALA A 44 26.92 -19.19 19.07
CA ALA A 44 28.04 -18.62 19.79
C ALA A 44 29.17 -19.62 19.92
N LYS A 45 28.91 -20.83 20.38
CA LYS A 45 29.92 -21.89 20.55
C LYS A 45 30.46 -22.42 19.22
N VAL A 46 29.62 -22.55 18.22
CA VAL A 46 29.96 -23.16 16.93
C VAL A 46 30.78 -22.22 16.04
N PHE A 47 30.46 -20.93 16.04
CA PHE A 47 31.02 -19.95 15.10
C PHE A 47 31.88 -18.86 15.77
N PHE A 48 31.76 -18.66 17.07
CA PHE A 48 32.46 -17.63 17.82
C PHE A 48 33.08 -18.21 19.10
N PRO A 49 33.87 -19.29 19.03
CA PRO A 49 34.47 -19.89 20.23
C PRO A 49 35.42 -18.88 20.93
N SER A 50 35.25 -18.75 22.25
CA SER A 50 36.08 -17.89 23.12
C SER A 50 36.23 -18.55 24.49
N GLU A 51 37.33 -18.29 25.18
CA GLU A 51 37.53 -18.72 26.58
C GLU A 51 36.54 -18.02 27.52
N ASP A 52 36.15 -16.79 27.19
CA ASP A 52 35.09 -16.07 27.91
C ASP A 52 33.71 -16.34 27.27
N PRO A 53 32.79 -17.05 27.98
CA PRO A 53 31.43 -17.31 27.48
C PRO A 53 30.64 -16.04 27.17
N ILE A 54 30.89 -14.93 27.89
CA ILE A 54 30.19 -13.65 27.66
C ILE A 54 30.66 -13.04 26.34
N ALA A 55 31.96 -13.09 26.04
CA ALA A 55 32.51 -12.61 24.78
C ALA A 55 31.94 -13.39 23.58
N SER A 56 31.82 -14.72 23.68
CA SER A 56 31.19 -15.58 22.67
C SER A 56 29.72 -15.22 22.45
N LEU A 57 28.98 -15.02 23.53
CA LEU A 57 27.55 -14.63 23.45
C LEU A 57 27.37 -13.23 22.87
N LEU A 58 28.21 -12.27 23.24
CA LEU A 58 28.23 -10.92 22.69
C LEU A 58 28.49 -10.93 21.17
N ALA A 59 29.42 -11.78 20.70
CA ALA A 59 29.68 -11.93 19.26
C ALA A 59 28.47 -12.49 18.51
N SER A 60 27.76 -13.50 19.07
CA SER A 60 26.54 -14.05 18.48
C SER A 60 25.38 -13.05 18.47
N PHE A 61 25.19 -12.30 19.56
CA PHE A 61 24.20 -11.21 19.59
C PHE A 61 24.63 -10.03 18.71
N GLY A 62 25.92 -9.80 18.55
CA GLY A 62 26.45 -8.84 17.59
C GLY A 62 26.08 -9.19 16.15
N ALA A 63 26.19 -10.47 15.78
CA ALA A 63 25.76 -10.94 14.47
C ALA A 63 24.23 -10.77 14.28
N LEU A 64 23.44 -11.08 15.30
CA LEU A 64 21.99 -10.82 15.31
C LEU A 64 21.70 -9.32 15.13
N ALA A 65 22.35 -8.48 15.92
CA ALA A 65 22.20 -7.02 15.87
C ALA A 65 22.61 -6.43 14.51
N LEU A 66 23.68 -6.95 13.90
CA LEU A 66 24.13 -6.53 12.57
C LEU A 66 23.04 -6.79 11.52
N GLY A 67 22.40 -7.96 11.55
CA GLY A 67 21.23 -8.24 10.69
C GLY A 67 20.13 -7.18 10.85
N PHE A 68 19.86 -6.74 12.07
CA PHE A 68 18.86 -5.70 12.33
C PHE A 68 19.28 -4.31 11.86
N LEU A 69 20.56 -3.96 11.96
CA LEU A 69 21.07 -2.65 11.51
C LEU A 69 20.92 -2.49 9.98
N PHE A 70 20.94 -3.57 9.22
CA PHE A 70 20.75 -3.54 7.77
C PHE A 70 19.27 -3.55 7.33
N ARG A 71 18.32 -3.82 8.22
CA ARG A 71 16.87 -3.81 7.91
C ARG A 71 16.37 -2.49 7.32
N PRO A 72 16.73 -1.30 7.83
CA PRO A 72 16.30 -0.03 7.22
C PRO A 72 16.77 0.13 5.76
N LEU A 73 17.98 -0.33 5.43
CA LEU A 73 18.47 -0.32 4.05
C LEU A 73 17.68 -1.28 3.18
N GLY A 74 17.40 -2.48 3.67
CA GLY A 74 16.51 -3.44 3.02
C GLY A 74 15.11 -2.88 2.79
N ALA A 75 14.56 -2.17 3.76
CA ALA A 75 13.25 -1.52 3.65
C ALA A 75 13.21 -0.46 2.54
N LEU A 76 14.28 0.32 2.37
CA LEU A 76 14.38 1.26 1.24
C LEU A 76 14.49 0.53 -0.10
N LEU A 77 15.28 -0.54 -0.17
CA LEU A 77 15.46 -1.32 -1.39
C LEU A 77 14.15 -1.99 -1.82
N PHE A 78 13.58 -2.83 -0.96
CA PHE A 78 12.35 -3.57 -1.26
C PHE A 78 11.12 -2.68 -1.28
N GLY A 79 11.08 -1.63 -0.46
CA GLY A 79 10.06 -0.60 -0.50
C GLY A 79 10.01 0.07 -1.86
N ARG A 80 11.16 0.49 -2.40
CA ARG A 80 11.25 1.06 -3.75
C ARG A 80 10.80 0.08 -4.82
N ILE A 81 11.23 -1.18 -4.75
CA ILE A 81 10.78 -2.22 -5.68
C ILE A 81 9.26 -2.35 -5.62
N GLY A 82 8.68 -2.41 -4.43
CA GLY A 82 7.23 -2.57 -4.24
C GLY A 82 6.42 -1.34 -4.62
N ASP A 83 6.93 -0.12 -4.44
CA ASP A 83 6.24 1.10 -4.86
C ASP A 83 6.34 1.33 -6.38
N ILE A 84 7.36 0.78 -7.07
CA ILE A 84 7.55 0.93 -8.52
C ILE A 84 6.96 -0.26 -9.32
N TYR A 85 7.27 -1.49 -8.90
CA TYR A 85 6.97 -2.70 -9.67
C TYR A 85 5.77 -3.49 -9.12
N GLY A 86 5.36 -3.25 -7.89
CA GLY A 86 4.26 -3.91 -7.21
C GLY A 86 4.68 -4.65 -5.94
N ARG A 87 3.72 -4.76 -5.03
CA ARG A 87 3.95 -5.35 -3.70
C ARG A 87 4.30 -6.84 -3.82
N LYS A 88 3.69 -7.55 -4.77
CA LYS A 88 3.99 -8.96 -5.06
C LYS A 88 5.47 -9.19 -5.41
N VAL A 89 6.01 -8.39 -6.32
CA VAL A 89 7.38 -8.54 -6.81
C VAL A 89 8.39 -8.32 -5.69
N ALA A 90 8.21 -7.24 -4.91
CA ALA A 90 9.06 -6.94 -3.76
C ALA A 90 9.07 -8.08 -2.75
N PHE A 91 7.90 -8.63 -2.46
CA PHE A 91 7.75 -9.68 -1.47
C PHE A 91 8.44 -10.98 -1.89
N VAL A 92 8.23 -11.45 -3.11
CA VAL A 92 8.85 -12.69 -3.61
C VAL A 92 10.38 -12.57 -3.63
N ILE A 93 10.92 -11.43 -4.07
CA ILE A 93 12.38 -11.23 -4.10
C ILE A 93 12.93 -11.20 -2.66
N ALA A 94 12.26 -10.54 -1.72
CA ALA A 94 12.65 -10.52 -0.32
C ALA A 94 12.66 -11.94 0.28
N ALA A 95 11.63 -12.76 0.03
CA ALA A 95 11.56 -14.13 0.51
C ALA A 95 12.69 -15.01 -0.05
N LEU A 96 13.03 -14.89 -1.34
CA LEU A 96 14.16 -15.61 -1.94
C LEU A 96 15.51 -15.17 -1.37
N THR A 97 15.67 -13.88 -1.08
CA THR A 97 16.87 -13.34 -0.42
C THR A 97 16.99 -13.89 1.01
N MET A 98 15.89 -13.95 1.76
CA MET A 98 15.84 -14.54 3.10
C MET A 98 16.20 -16.01 3.09
N LEU A 99 15.61 -16.77 2.15
CA LEU A 99 15.91 -18.19 1.94
C LEU A 99 17.40 -18.45 1.77
N SER A 100 18.09 -17.63 0.97
CA SER A 100 19.54 -17.79 0.72
C SER A 100 20.36 -17.59 2.00
N GLY A 101 19.97 -16.65 2.86
CA GLY A 101 20.63 -16.40 4.15
C GLY A 101 20.40 -17.53 5.16
N THR A 102 19.14 -17.99 5.29
CA THR A 102 18.76 -19.03 6.27
C THR A 102 19.37 -20.38 5.93
N LEU A 103 19.21 -20.83 4.69
CA LEU A 103 19.88 -22.07 4.22
C LEU A 103 21.39 -21.94 4.25
N GLY A 104 21.93 -20.77 3.90
CA GLY A 104 23.36 -20.51 3.95
C GLY A 104 23.93 -20.75 5.34
N ILE A 105 23.30 -20.27 6.41
CA ILE A 105 23.74 -20.53 7.80
C ILE A 105 23.67 -22.02 8.11
N GLY A 106 22.56 -22.70 7.78
CA GLY A 106 22.38 -24.12 8.06
C GLY A 106 23.40 -25.04 7.36
N LEU A 107 23.90 -24.63 6.20
CA LEU A 107 24.89 -25.38 5.41
C LEU A 107 26.34 -24.96 5.65
N LEU A 108 26.55 -23.90 6.47
CA LEU A 108 27.87 -23.32 6.66
C LEU A 108 28.81 -24.29 7.42
N PRO A 109 30.10 -24.45 6.98
CA PRO A 109 31.12 -25.11 7.77
C PRO A 109 31.38 -24.38 9.09
N THR A 110 31.68 -25.12 10.16
CA THR A 110 31.92 -24.56 11.50
C THR A 110 33.30 -23.86 11.63
N TYR A 111 33.46 -23.12 12.72
CA TYR A 111 34.76 -22.50 13.05
C TYR A 111 35.92 -23.53 13.13
N VAL A 112 35.64 -24.74 13.63
CA VAL A 112 36.63 -25.81 13.71
C VAL A 112 37.10 -26.26 12.31
N GLN A 113 36.22 -26.16 11.28
CA GLN A 113 36.52 -26.61 9.93
C GLN A 113 37.25 -25.55 9.08
N ILE A 114 36.82 -24.29 9.16
CA ILE A 114 37.32 -23.22 8.26
C ILE A 114 37.82 -21.96 9.04
N GLY A 115 37.95 -22.04 10.36
CA GLY A 115 38.46 -20.94 11.20
C GLY A 115 37.60 -19.68 11.15
N ILE A 116 38.26 -18.53 11.24
CA ILE A 116 37.63 -17.20 11.29
C ILE A 116 36.69 -16.92 10.08
N VAL A 117 36.93 -17.58 8.95
CA VAL A 117 36.09 -17.44 7.74
C VAL A 117 34.66 -17.83 8.05
N ALA A 118 34.42 -18.85 8.89
CA ALA A 118 33.06 -19.23 9.31
C ALA A 118 32.35 -18.08 10.01
N SER A 119 33.00 -17.40 10.94
CA SER A 119 32.46 -16.24 11.67
C SER A 119 32.10 -15.09 10.72
N VAL A 120 33.03 -14.76 9.80
CA VAL A 120 32.81 -13.71 8.78
C VAL A 120 31.62 -14.05 7.88
N LEU A 121 31.50 -15.30 7.45
CA LEU A 121 30.36 -15.74 6.61
C LEU A 121 29.04 -15.67 7.37
N VAL A 122 28.98 -15.99 8.66
CA VAL A 122 27.78 -15.76 9.49
C VAL A 122 27.38 -14.29 9.46
N PHE A 123 28.30 -13.35 9.66
CA PHE A 123 28.01 -11.92 9.58
C PHE A 123 27.46 -11.52 8.21
N ILE A 124 28.06 -11.99 7.12
CA ILE A 124 27.58 -11.70 5.76
C ILE A 124 26.18 -12.25 5.54
N LEU A 125 25.91 -13.50 5.92
CA LEU A 125 24.58 -14.11 5.79
C LEU A 125 23.55 -13.38 6.65
N ARG A 126 23.90 -12.91 7.83
CA ARG A 126 23.04 -12.08 8.69
C ARG A 126 22.73 -10.71 8.06
N ILE A 127 23.68 -10.11 7.35
CA ILE A 127 23.43 -8.88 6.58
C ILE A 127 22.42 -9.16 5.46
N ILE A 128 22.59 -10.25 4.71
CA ILE A 128 21.68 -10.66 3.63
C ILE A 128 20.26 -10.89 4.18
N GLN A 129 20.13 -11.62 5.28
CA GLN A 129 18.85 -11.82 5.97
C GLN A 129 18.27 -10.48 6.45
N GLY A 130 19.10 -9.61 7.03
CA GLY A 130 18.66 -8.29 7.48
C GLY A 130 18.11 -7.42 6.35
N LEU A 131 18.76 -7.41 5.19
CA LEU A 131 18.25 -6.74 4.01
C LEU A 131 16.88 -7.32 3.60
N ALA A 132 16.74 -8.64 3.55
CA ALA A 132 15.49 -9.31 3.19
C ALA A 132 14.34 -8.98 4.15
N LEU A 133 14.62 -9.04 5.46
CA LEU A 133 13.66 -8.71 6.53
C LEU A 133 13.14 -7.27 6.43
N GLY A 134 13.94 -6.35 5.89
CA GLY A 134 13.51 -4.96 5.68
C GLY A 134 12.29 -4.81 4.77
N GLY A 135 12.08 -5.75 3.83
CA GLY A 135 10.98 -5.68 2.85
C GLY A 135 9.70 -6.43 3.24
N GLY A 136 9.83 -7.50 4.03
CA GLY A 136 8.76 -8.48 4.21
C GLY A 136 7.57 -7.98 5.03
N TYR A 137 7.76 -7.73 6.30
CA TYR A 137 6.66 -7.37 7.21
C TYR A 137 6.01 -6.03 6.86
N GLY A 138 6.81 -5.04 6.44
CA GLY A 138 6.29 -3.77 5.95
C GLY A 138 5.38 -3.92 4.74
N ALA A 139 5.73 -4.82 3.81
CA ALA A 139 4.88 -5.15 2.67
C ALA A 139 3.59 -5.85 3.10
N ALA A 140 3.63 -6.76 4.08
CA ALA A 140 2.46 -7.43 4.61
C ALA A 140 1.49 -6.45 5.28
N ILE A 141 2.00 -5.50 6.09
CA ILE A 141 1.20 -4.41 6.70
C ILE A 141 0.47 -3.61 5.61
N VAL A 142 1.21 -3.14 4.60
CA VAL A 142 0.64 -2.30 3.54
C VAL A 142 -0.36 -3.09 2.70
N TYR A 143 -0.02 -4.32 2.32
CA TYR A 143 -0.90 -5.18 1.54
C TYR A 143 -2.24 -5.43 2.23
N LEU A 144 -2.19 -5.86 3.49
CA LEU A 144 -3.40 -6.12 4.27
C LEU A 144 -4.17 -4.83 4.54
N GLY A 145 -3.51 -3.79 5.01
CA GLY A 145 -4.15 -2.54 5.40
C GLY A 145 -4.77 -1.76 4.24
N GLU A 146 -4.25 -1.94 3.00
CA GLU A 146 -4.86 -1.41 1.77
C GLU A 146 -6.03 -2.24 1.24
N SER A 147 -6.21 -3.46 1.77
CA SER A 147 -7.22 -4.42 1.29
C SER A 147 -8.39 -4.61 2.26
N VAL A 148 -8.32 -4.01 3.45
CA VAL A 148 -9.34 -4.15 4.50
C VAL A 148 -10.06 -2.84 4.80
N PRO A 149 -11.31 -2.89 5.33
CA PRO A 149 -12.08 -1.71 5.68
C PRO A 149 -11.35 -0.80 6.67
N GLU A 150 -11.46 0.53 6.46
CA GLU A 150 -10.78 1.55 7.27
C GLU A 150 -11.09 1.45 8.76
N ARG A 151 -12.35 1.17 9.08
CA ARG A 151 -12.84 1.09 10.46
C ARG A 151 -12.41 -0.19 11.20
N ARG A 152 -11.82 -1.16 10.51
CA ARG A 152 -11.41 -2.47 11.06
C ARG A 152 -9.93 -2.78 10.82
N ARG A 153 -9.12 -1.80 10.43
CA ARG A 153 -7.69 -2.01 10.17
C ARG A 153 -6.95 -2.56 11.37
N GLY A 154 -7.22 -2.04 12.58
CA GLY A 154 -6.61 -2.52 13.79
C GLY A 154 -6.89 -3.99 14.06
N LEU A 155 -8.13 -4.43 13.86
CA LEU A 155 -8.52 -5.83 13.99
C LEU A 155 -7.70 -6.72 13.03
N TYR A 156 -7.69 -6.40 11.74
CA TYR A 156 -7.05 -7.24 10.73
C TYR A 156 -5.52 -7.21 10.84
N THR A 157 -4.93 -6.07 11.14
CA THR A 157 -3.49 -5.98 11.39
C THR A 157 -3.11 -6.62 12.74
N GLY A 158 -4.04 -6.72 13.69
CA GLY A 158 -3.90 -7.52 14.91
C GLY A 158 -3.77 -9.02 14.60
N ILE A 159 -4.58 -9.54 13.65
CA ILE A 159 -4.43 -10.92 13.14
C ILE A 159 -3.03 -11.12 12.53
N LEU A 160 -2.53 -10.13 11.78
CA LEU A 160 -1.18 -10.21 11.20
C LEU A 160 -0.10 -10.35 12.29
N PHE A 161 -0.26 -9.67 13.43
CA PHE A 161 0.70 -9.75 14.54
C PHE A 161 0.80 -11.12 15.20
N THR A 162 -0.23 -11.98 15.10
CA THR A 162 -0.17 -13.36 15.63
C THR A 162 0.95 -14.19 14.99
N THR A 163 1.42 -13.79 13.81
CA THR A 163 2.53 -14.44 13.10
C THR A 163 3.84 -14.40 13.90
N ALA A 164 4.05 -13.37 14.72
CA ALA A 164 5.23 -13.28 15.57
C ALA A 164 5.26 -14.40 16.62
N ALA A 165 4.13 -14.62 17.29
CA ALA A 165 4.00 -15.71 18.25
C ALA A 165 4.12 -17.08 17.58
N MET A 166 3.50 -17.26 16.41
CA MET A 166 3.56 -18.52 15.66
C MET A 166 4.96 -18.80 15.12
N GLY A 167 5.68 -17.79 14.62
CA GLY A 167 7.07 -17.94 14.16
C GLY A 167 7.99 -18.38 15.30
N MET A 168 7.82 -17.80 16.51
CA MET A 168 8.53 -18.23 17.71
C MET A 168 8.18 -19.68 18.06
N ALA A 169 6.91 -20.04 18.03
CA ALA A 169 6.45 -21.39 18.31
C ALA A 169 7.09 -22.44 17.38
N ILE A 170 7.12 -22.14 16.09
CA ILE A 170 7.75 -23.01 15.08
C ILE A 170 9.24 -23.17 15.37
N ALA A 171 9.96 -22.07 15.61
CA ALA A 171 11.40 -22.12 15.87
C ALA A 171 11.73 -22.88 17.18
N ALA A 172 10.97 -22.62 18.25
CA ALA A 172 11.14 -23.32 19.53
C ALA A 172 10.81 -24.82 19.43
N SER A 173 9.75 -25.17 18.68
CA SER A 173 9.40 -26.56 18.45
C SER A 173 10.47 -27.30 17.64
N MET A 174 11.07 -26.64 16.65
CA MET A 174 12.18 -27.24 15.87
C MET A 174 13.39 -27.56 16.78
N GLU A 175 13.79 -26.62 17.65
CA GLU A 175 14.88 -26.84 18.60
C GLU A 175 14.55 -28.01 19.55
N SER A 176 13.37 -27.98 20.18
CA SER A 176 12.91 -28.99 21.12
C SER A 176 12.79 -30.38 20.50
N ILE A 177 12.26 -30.50 19.28
CA ILE A 177 12.18 -31.78 18.56
C ILE A 177 13.57 -32.32 18.26
N VAL A 178 14.49 -31.48 17.78
CA VAL A 178 15.86 -31.90 17.48
C VAL A 178 16.59 -32.35 18.76
N GLU A 179 16.41 -31.61 19.85
CA GLU A 179 16.99 -31.99 21.13
C GLU A 179 16.42 -33.31 21.65
N SER A 180 15.10 -33.54 21.58
CA SER A 180 14.45 -34.75 22.06
C SER A 180 14.81 -35.98 21.24
N VAL A 181 15.02 -35.84 19.92
CA VAL A 181 15.32 -36.96 19.01
C VAL A 181 16.80 -37.32 18.99
N PHE A 182 17.68 -36.33 18.98
CA PHE A 182 19.12 -36.49 18.76
C PHE A 182 19.96 -36.26 20.02
N GLY A 183 19.38 -35.66 21.06
CA GLY A 183 20.05 -35.30 22.30
C GLY A 183 20.79 -33.96 22.23
N VAL A 184 21.13 -33.43 23.41
CA VAL A 184 21.81 -32.12 23.56
C VAL A 184 23.18 -32.13 22.91
N GLU A 185 23.95 -33.24 22.99
CA GLU A 185 25.28 -33.35 22.40
C GLU A 185 25.24 -33.23 20.87
N ALA A 186 24.32 -33.91 20.21
CA ALA A 186 24.12 -33.79 18.78
C ALA A 186 23.69 -32.37 18.38
N LEU A 187 22.79 -31.77 19.16
CA LEU A 187 22.36 -30.39 18.93
C LEU A 187 23.52 -29.41 18.99
N MET A 188 24.47 -29.59 19.89
CA MET A 188 25.67 -28.73 20.03
C MET A 188 26.73 -28.98 18.97
N THR A 189 26.73 -30.14 18.31
CA THR A 189 27.81 -30.51 17.35
C THR A 189 27.39 -30.38 15.89
N TRP A 190 26.27 -30.99 15.48
CA TRP A 190 25.84 -31.00 14.09
C TRP A 190 24.34 -30.74 13.85
N ALA A 191 23.49 -31.18 14.80
CA ALA A 191 22.05 -31.18 14.57
C ALA A 191 21.40 -29.77 14.66
N TRP A 192 22.15 -28.77 15.14
CA TRP A 192 21.76 -27.35 15.07
C TRP A 192 21.46 -26.86 13.64
N ARG A 193 21.93 -27.59 12.62
CA ARG A 193 21.66 -27.30 11.20
C ARG A 193 20.22 -27.58 10.81
N ILE A 194 19.59 -28.58 11.45
CA ILE A 194 18.24 -29.04 11.11
C ILE A 194 17.21 -27.93 11.22
N PRO A 195 17.13 -27.15 12.32
CA PRO A 195 16.19 -26.00 12.40
C PRO A 195 16.39 -24.96 11.30
N PHE A 196 17.61 -24.62 10.90
CA PHE A 196 17.85 -23.68 9.81
C PHE A 196 17.41 -24.22 8.46
N ILE A 197 17.69 -25.50 8.17
CA ILE A 197 17.28 -26.16 6.93
C ILE A 197 15.75 -26.27 6.89
N ALA A 198 15.11 -26.67 7.97
CA ALA A 198 13.66 -26.77 8.06
C ALA A 198 12.98 -25.39 7.89
N ALA A 199 13.50 -24.36 8.55
CA ALA A 199 13.02 -22.99 8.35
C ALA A 199 13.20 -22.54 6.87
N GLY A 200 14.33 -22.83 6.27
CA GLY A 200 14.58 -22.56 4.85
C GLY A 200 13.57 -23.25 3.93
N LEU A 201 13.25 -24.53 4.18
CA LEU A 201 12.23 -25.26 3.42
C LEU A 201 10.83 -24.66 3.58
N ILE A 202 10.46 -24.23 4.78
CA ILE A 202 9.20 -23.53 5.05
C ILE A 202 9.17 -22.21 4.25
N ILE A 203 10.26 -21.44 4.27
CA ILE A 203 10.39 -20.19 3.51
C ILE A 203 10.21 -20.46 2.00
N ALA A 204 10.88 -21.48 1.47
CA ALA A 204 10.77 -21.84 0.06
C ALA A 204 9.33 -22.22 -0.33
N LEU A 205 8.67 -23.03 0.48
CA LEU A 205 7.27 -23.46 0.26
C LEU A 205 6.31 -22.25 0.26
N ILE A 206 6.42 -21.37 1.25
CA ILE A 206 5.54 -20.21 1.35
C ILE A 206 5.83 -19.21 0.21
N ALA A 207 7.11 -18.98 -0.15
CA ALA A 207 7.48 -18.15 -1.29
C ALA A 207 6.87 -18.67 -2.61
N LEU A 208 6.87 -20.00 -2.79
CA LEU A 208 6.22 -20.65 -3.94
C LEU A 208 4.70 -20.44 -3.91
N ILE A 209 4.04 -20.67 -2.79
CA ILE A 209 2.60 -20.44 -2.62
C ILE A 209 2.26 -18.97 -2.95
N MET A 210 3.04 -18.04 -2.44
CA MET A 210 2.84 -16.63 -2.72
C MET A 210 3.06 -16.28 -4.19
N HIS A 211 4.10 -16.81 -4.82
CA HIS A 211 4.32 -16.61 -6.26
C HIS A 211 3.12 -17.06 -7.09
N LEU A 212 2.53 -18.19 -6.78
CA LEU A 212 1.41 -18.77 -7.51
C LEU A 212 0.06 -18.07 -7.22
N PHE A 213 -0.21 -17.71 -5.97
CA PHE A 213 -1.54 -17.29 -5.53
C PHE A 213 -1.68 -15.81 -5.16
N TYR A 214 -0.58 -15.06 -5.02
CA TYR A 214 -0.62 -13.66 -4.64
C TYR A 214 -1.11 -12.79 -5.80
N LYS A 215 -2.17 -12.05 -5.59
CA LYS A 215 -2.64 -11.00 -6.50
C LYS A 215 -2.15 -9.64 -6.00
N GLU A 216 -1.90 -8.71 -6.91
CA GLU A 216 -1.49 -7.35 -6.53
C GLU A 216 -2.61 -6.62 -5.78
N THR A 217 -2.26 -5.63 -4.94
CA THR A 217 -3.25 -4.88 -4.15
C THR A 217 -4.18 -4.06 -5.04
N PRO A 218 -5.47 -3.91 -4.66
CA PRO A 218 -6.40 -3.04 -5.38
C PRO A 218 -5.87 -1.60 -5.48
N VAL A 219 -5.28 -1.10 -4.39
CA VAL A 219 -4.67 0.24 -4.31
C VAL A 219 -3.55 0.40 -5.33
N PHE A 220 -2.59 -0.53 -5.37
CA PHE A 220 -1.48 -0.45 -6.30
C PHE A 220 -1.94 -0.62 -7.75
N SER A 221 -2.86 -1.53 -8.00
CA SER A 221 -3.46 -1.72 -9.32
C SER A 221 -4.12 -0.43 -9.81
N SER A 222 -4.87 0.25 -8.94
CA SER A 222 -5.46 1.55 -9.23
C SER A 222 -4.39 2.63 -9.44
N LEU A 223 -3.39 2.74 -8.54
CA LEU A 223 -2.26 3.67 -8.71
C LEU A 223 -1.50 3.44 -10.01
N ARG A 224 -1.31 2.18 -10.39
CA ARG A 224 -0.68 1.81 -11.66
C ARG A 224 -1.53 2.21 -12.85
N THR A 225 -2.85 1.99 -12.78
CA THR A 225 -3.82 2.39 -13.81
C THR A 225 -3.84 3.90 -13.99
N ILE A 226 -3.87 4.66 -12.89
CA ILE A 226 -3.86 6.14 -12.91
C ILE A 226 -2.45 6.74 -13.02
N ARG A 227 -1.40 5.91 -13.11
CA ARG A 227 0.03 6.28 -13.23
C ARG A 227 0.54 7.30 -12.21
N LYS A 228 -0.01 7.29 -11.01
CA LYS A 228 0.50 8.05 -9.86
C LYS A 228 1.44 7.24 -8.97
N VAL A 229 1.97 6.14 -9.48
CA VAL A 229 3.09 5.41 -8.85
C VAL A 229 4.31 6.34 -8.82
N SER A 230 4.91 6.51 -7.65
CA SER A 230 6.12 7.33 -7.54
C SER A 230 7.26 6.69 -8.33
N SER A 231 7.92 7.47 -9.18
CA SER A 231 9.14 7.01 -9.89
C SER A 231 10.39 7.04 -9.01
N ALA A 232 10.34 7.77 -7.89
CA ALA A 232 11.47 7.95 -6.98
C ALA A 232 11.00 8.05 -5.51
N PRO A 233 10.37 6.98 -4.94
CA PRO A 233 9.74 7.04 -3.62
C PRO A 233 10.75 7.38 -2.51
N ILE A 234 11.99 6.91 -2.60
CA ILE A 234 13.05 7.23 -1.64
C ILE A 234 13.35 8.72 -1.67
N ARG A 235 13.57 9.30 -2.85
CA ARG A 235 13.85 10.73 -2.99
C ARG A 235 12.69 11.57 -2.46
N GLU A 236 11.47 11.15 -2.75
CA GLU A 236 10.26 11.82 -2.30
C GLU A 236 10.15 11.79 -0.76
N LEU A 237 10.42 10.63 -0.14
CA LEU A 237 10.43 10.47 1.31
C LEU A 237 11.41 11.43 1.99
N PHE A 238 12.64 11.51 1.48
CA PHE A 238 13.72 12.29 2.12
C PHE A 238 13.74 13.78 1.73
N SER A 239 13.13 14.17 0.61
CA SER A 239 13.11 15.58 0.17
C SER A 239 12.03 16.41 0.86
N GLN A 240 10.97 15.79 1.37
CA GLN A 240 9.85 16.49 1.98
C GLN A 240 9.95 16.50 3.51
N ARG A 241 10.20 17.66 4.11
CA ARG A 241 10.32 17.83 5.57
C ARG A 241 9.15 17.24 6.37
N GLN A 242 7.94 17.32 5.82
CA GLN A 242 6.76 16.76 6.47
C GLN A 242 6.82 15.23 6.61
N TYR A 243 7.34 14.50 5.59
CA TYR A 243 7.47 13.05 5.66
C TYR A 243 8.59 12.63 6.60
N LEU A 244 9.71 13.35 6.60
CA LEU A 244 10.77 13.12 7.57
C LEU A 244 10.30 13.34 9.01
N ALA A 245 9.51 14.38 9.25
CA ALA A 245 8.93 14.61 10.57
C ALA A 245 8.01 13.47 11.02
N LEU A 246 7.21 12.89 10.11
CA LEU A 246 6.38 11.72 10.39
C LEU A 246 7.21 10.47 10.65
N VAL A 247 8.27 10.24 9.87
CA VAL A 247 9.23 9.14 10.11
C VAL A 247 9.85 9.27 11.48
N LEU A 248 10.38 10.45 11.85
CA LEU A 248 10.99 10.70 13.13
C LEU A 248 10.00 10.55 14.29
N LEU A 249 8.79 11.07 14.15
CA LEU A 249 7.72 10.92 15.14
C LEU A 249 7.40 9.43 15.39
N ALA A 250 7.19 8.69 14.33
CA ALA A 250 6.83 7.27 14.42
C ALA A 250 8.03 6.41 14.86
N TRP A 251 9.24 6.69 14.36
CA TRP A 251 10.45 5.98 14.79
C TRP A 251 10.75 6.22 16.26
N ILE A 252 10.97 7.47 16.66
CA ILE A 252 11.39 7.78 18.03
C ILE A 252 10.22 7.55 18.99
N GLY A 253 9.04 8.13 18.69
CA GLY A 253 7.94 8.18 19.63
C GLY A 253 7.12 6.89 19.74
N VAL A 254 7.06 6.08 18.71
CA VAL A 254 6.22 4.87 18.69
C VAL A 254 7.06 3.62 18.63
N ILE A 255 7.62 3.29 17.47
CA ILE A 255 8.25 1.99 17.24
C ILE A 255 9.56 1.87 18.03
N GLY A 256 10.34 2.94 18.08
CA GLY A 256 11.59 2.97 18.85
C GLY A 256 11.37 2.84 20.35
N ALA A 257 10.26 3.39 20.85
CA ALA A 257 9.87 3.22 22.25
C ALA A 257 9.34 1.79 22.53
N HIS A 258 8.61 1.19 21.59
CA HIS A 258 8.12 -0.18 21.74
C HIS A 258 9.20 -1.25 21.53
N GLY A 259 10.20 -1.01 20.70
CA GLY A 259 11.21 -1.99 20.31
C GLY A 259 11.89 -2.68 21.51
N PRO A 260 12.49 -1.95 22.45
CA PRO A 260 13.11 -2.52 23.65
C PRO A 260 12.13 -3.34 24.49
N VAL A 261 10.91 -2.86 24.68
CA VAL A 261 9.84 -3.55 25.44
C VAL A 261 9.51 -4.89 24.79
N TRP A 262 9.30 -4.90 23.49
CA TRP A 262 8.89 -6.09 22.75
C TRP A 262 9.98 -7.16 22.77
N TYR A 263 11.23 -6.81 22.45
CA TYR A 263 12.35 -7.77 22.48
C TYR A 263 12.66 -8.26 23.88
N THR A 264 12.48 -7.43 24.91
CA THR A 264 12.59 -7.87 26.30
C THR A 264 11.54 -8.91 26.60
N ASN A 265 10.30 -8.70 26.23
CA ASN A 265 9.25 -9.70 26.43
C ASN A 265 9.53 -10.99 25.66
N GLN A 266 9.83 -10.90 24.37
CA GLN A 266 9.93 -12.07 23.47
C GLN A 266 11.24 -12.85 23.60
N LEU A 267 12.28 -12.27 24.16
CA LEU A 267 13.60 -12.91 24.19
C LEU A 267 14.28 -12.82 25.56
N ILE A 268 14.37 -11.59 26.11
CA ILE A 268 15.10 -11.39 27.37
C ILE A 268 14.41 -12.08 28.55
N THR A 269 13.08 -12.18 28.56
CA THR A 269 12.33 -12.90 29.60
C THR A 269 12.82 -14.35 29.76
N LYS A 270 13.05 -15.07 28.64
CA LYS A 270 13.66 -16.42 28.64
C LYS A 270 15.05 -16.39 29.25
N TYR A 271 15.91 -15.51 28.75
CA TYR A 271 17.28 -15.45 29.22
C TYR A 271 17.37 -14.99 30.67
N TYR A 272 16.49 -14.07 31.09
CA TYR A 272 16.44 -13.60 32.47
C TYR A 272 16.16 -14.73 33.46
N MET A 273 15.19 -15.62 33.17
CA MET A 273 14.95 -16.82 33.95
C MET A 273 16.15 -17.74 33.96
N SER A 274 16.80 -17.95 32.81
CA SER A 274 17.98 -18.82 32.70
C SER A 274 19.19 -18.24 33.43
N TRP A 275 19.36 -16.93 33.45
CA TRP A 275 20.47 -16.27 34.21
C TRP A 275 20.27 -16.38 35.72
N HIS A 276 19.06 -16.67 36.19
CA HIS A 276 18.72 -16.88 37.60
C HIS A 276 18.49 -18.36 37.95
N GLY A 277 19.05 -19.30 37.16
CA GLY A 277 19.15 -20.70 37.51
C GLY A 277 18.07 -21.61 36.94
N ILE A 278 17.08 -21.11 36.17
CA ILE A 278 16.09 -21.96 35.48
C ILE A 278 16.74 -22.53 34.21
N SER A 279 16.50 -23.81 33.93
CA SER A 279 17.04 -24.45 32.73
C SER A 279 16.59 -23.73 31.45
N PRO A 280 17.44 -23.63 30.41
CA PRO A 280 17.09 -22.97 29.14
C PRO A 280 15.85 -23.56 28.48
N GLY A 281 15.68 -24.90 28.53
CA GLY A 281 14.50 -25.59 27.96
C GLY A 281 13.21 -25.20 28.68
N LEU A 282 13.20 -25.22 30.02
CA LEU A 282 12.02 -24.83 30.81
C LEU A 282 11.70 -23.32 30.63
N SER A 283 12.72 -22.47 30.57
CA SER A 283 12.54 -21.04 30.31
C SER A 283 11.92 -20.79 28.94
N SER A 284 12.29 -21.58 27.92
CA SER A 284 11.70 -21.53 26.57
C SER A 284 10.28 -22.05 26.57
N GLU A 285 9.99 -23.14 27.27
CA GLU A 285 8.64 -23.69 27.39
C GLU A 285 7.69 -22.70 28.07
N ILE A 286 8.10 -22.10 29.19
CA ILE A 286 7.30 -21.09 29.90
C ILE A 286 6.97 -19.92 28.96
N LEU A 287 7.97 -19.38 28.25
CA LEU A 287 7.77 -18.28 27.32
C LEU A 287 6.85 -18.68 26.18
N PHE A 288 7.03 -19.88 25.58
CA PHE A 288 6.20 -20.40 24.52
C PHE A 288 4.74 -20.52 24.93
N VAL A 289 4.47 -21.22 26.04
CA VAL A 289 3.10 -21.45 26.55
C VAL A 289 2.40 -20.12 26.85
N CYS A 290 3.09 -19.19 27.54
CA CYS A 290 2.52 -17.90 27.91
C CYS A 290 2.26 -17.02 26.65
N THR A 291 3.16 -17.05 25.68
CA THR A 291 2.97 -16.28 24.44
C THR A 291 1.80 -16.83 23.62
N MET A 292 1.67 -18.17 23.51
CA MET A 292 0.53 -18.79 22.83
C MET A 292 -0.80 -18.50 23.54
N ALA A 293 -0.80 -18.56 24.87
CA ALA A 293 -1.98 -18.22 25.68
C ALA A 293 -2.39 -16.73 25.54
N ALA A 294 -1.46 -15.82 25.23
CA ALA A 294 -1.71 -14.39 25.09
C ALA A 294 -1.91 -13.93 23.63
N VAL A 295 -1.84 -14.81 22.64
CA VAL A 295 -1.90 -14.42 21.20
C VAL A 295 -3.17 -13.67 20.81
N TRP A 296 -4.29 -13.98 21.43
CA TRP A 296 -5.59 -13.35 21.20
C TRP A 296 -5.61 -11.85 21.60
N VAL A 297 -4.69 -11.44 22.49
CA VAL A 297 -4.60 -10.07 22.99
C VAL A 297 -4.23 -9.12 21.84
N TYR A 298 -3.40 -9.54 20.90
CA TYR A 298 -3.04 -8.75 19.71
C TYR A 298 -4.28 -8.41 18.86
N ILE A 299 -5.18 -9.38 18.70
CA ILE A 299 -6.42 -9.22 17.93
C ILE A 299 -7.40 -8.33 18.69
N LEU A 300 -7.61 -8.60 19.97
CA LEU A 300 -8.53 -7.87 20.83
C LEU A 300 -8.16 -6.39 20.90
N PHE A 301 -6.92 -6.04 21.22
CA PHE A 301 -6.51 -4.65 21.34
C PHE A 301 -6.33 -3.97 19.98
N GLY A 302 -6.11 -4.73 18.92
CA GLY A 302 -6.29 -4.26 17.54
C GLY A 302 -7.71 -3.77 17.31
N TYR A 303 -8.71 -4.58 17.64
CA TYR A 303 -10.12 -4.22 17.55
C TYR A 303 -10.50 -3.06 18.50
N ILE A 304 -10.04 -3.09 19.74
CA ILE A 304 -10.29 -1.96 20.69
C ILE A 304 -9.72 -0.66 20.13
N SER A 305 -8.57 -0.71 19.45
CA SER A 305 -7.99 0.48 18.82
C SER A 305 -8.85 1.04 17.69
N ASP A 306 -9.67 0.21 17.04
CA ASP A 306 -10.66 0.63 16.04
C ASP A 306 -11.86 1.37 16.67
N LEU A 307 -12.06 1.21 17.99
CA LEU A 307 -13.16 1.84 18.72
C LEU A 307 -12.74 3.15 19.45
N ILE A 308 -11.59 3.11 20.14
CA ILE A 308 -11.18 4.19 21.04
C ILE A 308 -10.01 5.03 20.54
N GLY A 309 -9.41 4.62 19.42
CA GLY A 309 -8.29 5.31 18.77
C GLY A 309 -6.94 4.60 18.91
N ARG A 310 -6.07 4.84 17.93
CA ARG A 310 -4.72 4.24 17.86
C ARG A 310 -3.81 4.80 18.95
N ARG A 311 -3.83 6.13 19.09
CA ARG A 311 -2.94 6.86 20.00
C ARG A 311 -3.04 6.41 21.45
N LYS A 312 -4.26 6.18 21.94
CA LYS A 312 -4.48 5.75 23.33
C LYS A 312 -3.88 4.40 23.62
N ILE A 313 -4.12 3.42 22.72
CA ILE A 313 -3.60 2.06 22.86
C ILE A 313 -2.08 2.06 22.79
N LEU A 314 -1.48 2.82 21.86
CA LEU A 314 -0.03 2.91 21.73
C LEU A 314 0.64 3.53 22.95
N LEU A 315 0.08 4.61 23.50
CA LEU A 315 0.60 5.24 24.73
C LEU A 315 0.50 4.29 25.92
N PHE A 316 -0.64 3.59 26.08
CA PHE A 316 -0.77 2.58 27.12
C PHE A 316 0.24 1.45 26.94
N GLY A 317 0.47 1.01 25.70
CA GLY A 317 1.47 0.00 25.37
C GLY A 317 2.88 0.42 25.74
N ILE A 318 3.28 1.67 25.52
CA ILE A 318 4.61 2.17 25.87
C ILE A 318 4.75 2.28 27.40
N TYR A 319 3.94 3.10 28.03
CA TYR A 319 4.11 3.44 29.43
C TYR A 319 3.62 2.33 30.37
N GLY A 320 2.52 1.66 30.03
CA GLY A 320 2.01 0.55 30.83
C GLY A 320 2.96 -0.63 30.90
N ASN A 321 3.58 -1.02 29.76
CA ASN A 321 4.59 -2.08 29.76
C ASN A 321 5.86 -1.65 30.53
N ALA A 322 6.38 -0.46 30.27
CA ALA A 322 7.59 0.02 30.94
C ALA A 322 7.42 0.00 32.46
N LEU A 323 6.31 0.50 32.96
CA LEU A 323 6.02 0.51 34.40
C LEU A 323 5.78 -0.90 34.94
N ALA A 324 5.09 -1.78 34.19
CA ALA A 324 4.83 -3.16 34.61
C ALA A 324 6.10 -3.99 34.71
N PHE A 325 7.12 -3.73 33.89
CA PHE A 325 8.40 -4.46 33.94
C PHE A 325 9.12 -4.32 35.29
N ILE A 326 8.98 -3.19 35.98
CA ILE A 326 9.62 -2.95 37.26
C ILE A 326 9.24 -4.06 38.26
N PRO A 327 7.97 -4.23 38.66
CA PRO A 327 7.60 -5.29 39.61
C PRO A 327 7.69 -6.69 39.00
N ILE A 328 7.41 -6.87 37.69
CA ILE A 328 7.41 -8.20 37.05
C ILE A 328 8.82 -8.80 37.07
N PHE A 329 9.84 -8.09 36.64
CA PHE A 329 11.23 -8.61 36.60
C PHE A 329 11.81 -8.77 37.99
N TRP A 330 11.44 -7.92 38.96
CA TRP A 330 11.82 -8.12 40.35
C TRP A 330 11.23 -9.42 40.91
N LEU A 331 9.92 -9.62 40.80
CA LEU A 331 9.23 -10.84 41.25
C LEU A 331 9.71 -12.07 40.49
N MET A 332 10.01 -11.96 39.19
CA MET A 332 10.53 -13.05 38.37
C MET A 332 11.90 -13.53 38.85
N ARG A 333 12.76 -12.61 39.28
CA ARG A 333 14.04 -12.92 39.93
C ARG A 333 13.82 -13.75 41.19
N GLU A 334 12.97 -13.26 42.10
CA GLU A 334 12.69 -13.95 43.37
C GLU A 334 12.06 -15.33 43.13
N ALA A 335 11.12 -15.41 42.18
CA ALA A 335 10.49 -16.69 41.80
C ALA A 335 11.50 -17.68 41.20
N ALA A 336 12.41 -17.21 40.36
CA ALA A 336 13.44 -18.06 39.77
C ALA A 336 14.41 -18.60 40.81
N LEU A 337 14.90 -17.73 41.70
CA LEU A 337 15.80 -18.11 42.80
C LEU A 337 15.13 -19.10 43.79
N ALA A 338 13.84 -18.95 44.00
CA ALA A 338 13.04 -19.88 44.84
C ALA A 338 12.61 -21.17 44.13
N GLY A 339 12.84 -21.30 42.81
CA GLY A 339 12.35 -22.46 42.04
C GLY A 339 10.83 -22.50 41.90
N ASN A 340 10.14 -21.32 42.05
CA ASN A 340 8.68 -21.25 42.00
C ASN A 340 8.18 -21.17 40.56
N ILE A 341 8.06 -22.33 39.91
CA ILE A 341 7.66 -22.46 38.51
C ILE A 341 6.25 -21.90 38.23
N PRO A 342 5.19 -22.17 39.06
CA PRO A 342 3.88 -21.56 38.83
C PRO A 342 3.89 -20.05 38.79
N MET A 343 4.69 -19.39 39.65
CA MET A 343 4.83 -17.95 39.69
C MET A 343 5.54 -17.42 38.42
N LEU A 344 6.52 -18.15 37.88
CA LEU A 344 7.19 -17.80 36.62
C LEU A 344 6.22 -17.83 35.44
N TYR A 345 5.33 -18.83 35.36
CA TYR A 345 4.25 -18.85 34.36
C TYR A 345 3.34 -17.64 34.50
N ALA A 346 2.88 -17.32 35.71
CA ALA A 346 1.98 -16.20 35.96
C ALA A 346 2.61 -14.85 35.55
N LEU A 347 3.88 -14.61 35.94
CA LEU A 347 4.60 -13.37 35.63
C LEU A 347 4.94 -13.25 34.14
N THR A 348 5.33 -14.35 33.51
CA THR A 348 5.58 -14.38 32.06
C THR A 348 4.29 -14.15 31.28
N TYR A 349 3.18 -14.75 31.72
CA TYR A 349 1.87 -14.49 31.10
C TYR A 349 1.46 -13.01 31.24
N ALA A 350 1.62 -12.44 32.45
CA ALA A 350 1.34 -11.00 32.66
C ALA A 350 2.19 -10.12 31.74
N CYS A 351 3.47 -10.46 31.59
CA CYS A 351 4.39 -9.76 30.70
C CYS A 351 3.94 -9.85 29.23
N THR A 352 3.62 -11.06 28.73
CA THR A 352 3.16 -11.27 27.34
C THR A 352 1.78 -10.65 27.07
N PHE A 353 0.88 -10.67 28.06
CA PHE A 353 -0.42 -10.03 27.98
C PHE A 353 -0.28 -8.51 27.82
N MET A 354 0.50 -7.88 28.68
CA MET A 354 0.78 -6.43 28.60
C MET A 354 1.42 -6.04 27.27
N ASN A 355 2.36 -6.86 26.79
CA ASN A 355 2.99 -6.70 25.50
C ASN A 355 1.96 -6.72 24.35
N GLY A 356 1.00 -7.64 24.37
CA GLY A 356 -0.05 -7.74 23.35
C GLY A 356 -0.90 -6.47 23.23
N ILE A 357 -1.08 -5.72 24.32
CA ILE A 357 -1.81 -4.44 24.29
C ILE A 357 -1.08 -3.41 23.43
N GLY A 358 0.21 -3.21 23.67
CA GLY A 358 1.00 -2.19 22.97
C GLY A 358 1.32 -2.56 21.52
N TYR A 359 1.56 -3.85 21.27
CA TYR A 359 1.90 -4.39 19.95
C TYR A 359 0.73 -4.95 19.18
N SER A 360 -0.46 -4.56 19.52
CA SER A 360 -1.68 -4.91 18.80
C SER A 360 -1.68 -4.36 17.37
N GLY A 361 -2.72 -4.67 16.63
CA GLY A 361 -2.94 -4.11 15.31
C GLY A 361 -2.91 -2.58 15.24
N ALA A 362 -3.05 -1.88 16.39
CA ALA A 362 -2.98 -0.43 16.48
C ALA A 362 -1.70 0.16 15.89
N MET A 363 -0.54 -0.47 16.10
CA MET A 363 0.74 0.05 15.61
C MET A 363 0.85 -0.06 14.09
N SER A 364 0.51 -1.21 13.52
CA SER A 364 0.54 -1.41 12.07
C SER A 364 -0.47 -0.50 11.36
N ALA A 365 -1.68 -0.39 11.90
CA ALA A 365 -2.69 0.52 11.38
C ALA A 365 -2.22 1.99 11.46
N TYR A 366 -1.65 2.41 12.59
CA TYR A 366 -1.11 3.75 12.77
C TYR A 366 -0.06 4.11 11.71
N LEU A 367 0.92 3.22 11.49
CA LEU A 367 1.97 3.44 10.48
C LEU A 367 1.42 3.54 9.07
N LEU A 368 0.48 2.67 8.71
CA LEU A 368 -0.16 2.69 7.40
C LEU A 368 -0.90 4.01 7.15
N GLU A 369 -1.60 4.51 8.18
CA GLU A 369 -2.43 5.71 8.13
C GLU A 369 -1.63 7.01 8.11
N LEU A 370 -0.32 6.97 8.45
CA LEU A 370 0.56 8.15 8.46
C LEU A 370 1.01 8.59 7.07
N PHE A 371 1.18 7.65 6.12
CA PHE A 371 1.89 7.92 4.88
C PHE A 371 1.00 7.82 3.64
N PRO A 372 1.26 8.68 2.63
CA PRO A 372 0.52 8.69 1.39
C PRO A 372 0.74 7.41 0.56
N SER A 373 -0.28 7.00 -0.22
CA SER A 373 -0.31 5.72 -0.94
C SER A 373 0.87 5.50 -1.89
N ARG A 374 1.36 6.57 -2.50
CA ARG A 374 2.42 6.52 -3.53
C ARG A 374 3.82 6.20 -3.00
N ILE A 375 4.08 6.48 -1.71
CA ILE A 375 5.34 6.18 -1.02
C ILE A 375 5.12 5.31 0.23
N ARG A 376 3.90 4.81 0.41
CA ARG A 376 3.47 4.16 1.66
C ARG A 376 4.33 2.97 2.01
N LEU A 377 4.63 2.10 1.05
CA LEU A 377 5.43 0.92 1.34
C LEU A 377 6.85 1.31 1.76
N THR A 378 7.52 2.18 1.00
CA THR A 378 8.86 2.68 1.34
C THR A 378 8.86 3.34 2.71
N ALA A 379 7.91 4.23 2.99
CA ALA A 379 7.86 5.00 4.24
C ALA A 379 7.50 4.12 5.45
N THR A 380 6.48 3.27 5.34
CA THR A 380 6.04 2.37 6.40
C THR A 380 7.10 1.33 6.74
N ALA A 381 7.66 0.66 5.72
CA ALA A 381 8.70 -0.35 5.91
C ALA A 381 9.98 0.28 6.51
N PHE A 382 10.40 1.44 6.00
CA PHE A 382 11.58 2.13 6.52
C PHE A 382 11.41 2.54 7.98
N THR A 383 10.30 3.18 8.33
CA THR A 383 10.01 3.63 9.70
C THR A 383 9.91 2.47 10.68
N TYR A 384 9.22 1.40 10.29
CA TYR A 384 9.11 0.17 11.07
C TYR A 384 10.48 -0.44 11.35
N ASN A 385 11.33 -0.56 10.33
CA ASN A 385 12.63 -1.18 10.47
C ASN A 385 13.68 -0.28 11.15
N LEU A 386 13.53 1.05 11.12
CA LEU A 386 14.33 1.93 11.96
C LEU A 386 14.08 1.66 13.44
N GLY A 387 12.83 1.55 13.87
CA GLY A 387 12.51 1.30 15.27
C GLY A 387 12.92 -0.09 15.73
N TYR A 388 12.41 -1.12 15.06
CA TYR A 388 12.75 -2.50 15.42
C TYR A 388 14.21 -2.87 15.14
N GLY A 389 14.82 -2.32 14.09
CA GLY A 389 16.21 -2.60 13.76
C GLY A 389 17.18 -1.96 14.74
N ILE A 390 17.01 -0.68 15.05
CA ILE A 390 17.96 0.05 15.87
C ILE A 390 17.68 -0.16 17.36
N THR A 391 16.51 0.23 17.85
CA THR A 391 16.25 0.20 19.30
C THR A 391 15.79 -1.18 19.79
N GLY A 392 15.04 -1.91 18.99
CA GLY A 392 14.58 -3.25 19.32
C GLY A 392 15.66 -4.30 19.16
N GLY A 393 16.22 -4.43 17.95
CA GLY A 393 17.19 -5.48 17.62
C GLY A 393 18.50 -5.42 18.41
N LEU A 394 18.85 -4.23 18.89
CA LEU A 394 19.99 -4.05 19.80
C LEU A 394 19.70 -4.47 21.26
N THR A 395 18.46 -4.77 21.62
CA THR A 395 18.07 -5.02 23.02
C THR A 395 18.89 -6.10 23.71
N PRO A 396 19.08 -7.31 23.16
CA PRO A 396 19.91 -8.33 23.82
C PRO A 396 21.37 -7.89 24.00
N LEU A 397 21.93 -7.24 22.98
CA LEU A 397 23.30 -6.74 23.01
C LEU A 397 23.46 -5.64 24.07
N MET A 398 22.54 -4.68 24.12
CA MET A 398 22.61 -3.55 25.06
C MET A 398 22.40 -4.00 26.51
N ILE A 399 21.45 -4.88 26.78
CA ILE A 399 21.25 -5.42 28.13
C ILE A 399 22.48 -6.19 28.59
N THR A 400 23.09 -7.01 27.72
CA THR A 400 24.33 -7.76 28.04
C THR A 400 25.52 -6.81 28.23
N ALA A 401 25.62 -5.78 27.41
CA ALA A 401 26.69 -4.75 27.57
C ALA A 401 26.51 -3.97 28.88
N ILE A 402 25.30 -3.56 29.24
CA ILE A 402 25.04 -2.88 30.52
C ILE A 402 25.38 -3.82 31.70
N TYR A 403 25.05 -5.12 31.59
CA TYR A 403 25.37 -6.11 32.60
C TYR A 403 26.90 -6.24 32.80
N SER A 404 27.72 -6.12 31.77
CA SER A 404 29.19 -6.20 31.91
C SER A 404 29.74 -5.15 32.85
N PHE A 405 29.08 -4.01 33.02
CA PHE A 405 29.44 -2.91 33.94
C PHE A 405 28.70 -3.02 35.27
N THR A 406 27.39 -3.29 35.27
CA THR A 406 26.55 -3.28 36.47
C THR A 406 26.63 -4.56 37.29
N ARG A 407 26.92 -5.68 36.63
CA ARG A 407 26.89 -7.04 37.21
C ARG A 407 25.52 -7.40 37.81
N ASP A 408 24.46 -6.69 37.39
CA ASP A 408 23.08 -6.90 37.81
C ASP A 408 22.14 -6.95 36.60
N TRP A 409 21.55 -8.12 36.37
CA TRP A 409 20.61 -8.33 35.24
C TRP A 409 19.33 -7.53 35.40
N TYR A 410 18.81 -7.36 36.64
CA TYR A 410 17.63 -6.58 36.88
C TYR A 410 17.80 -5.12 36.49
N MET A 411 18.87 -4.50 36.98
CA MET A 411 19.22 -3.12 36.66
C MET A 411 19.50 -2.95 35.17
N SER A 412 20.10 -3.93 34.52
CA SER A 412 20.40 -3.89 33.08
C SER A 412 19.12 -3.91 32.23
N VAL A 413 18.14 -4.75 32.61
CA VAL A 413 16.81 -4.77 31.96
C VAL A 413 16.09 -3.45 32.17
N LEU A 414 16.06 -2.90 33.38
CA LEU A 414 15.38 -1.63 33.65
C LEU A 414 16.00 -0.46 32.89
N ALA A 415 17.33 -0.37 32.87
CA ALA A 415 18.03 0.72 32.19
C ALA A 415 17.70 0.77 30.70
N TRP A 416 17.60 -0.36 30.03
CA TRP A 416 17.30 -0.40 28.60
C TRP A 416 15.80 -0.46 28.30
N SER A 417 15.05 -1.33 28.96
CA SER A 417 13.68 -1.67 28.58
C SER A 417 12.60 -0.87 29.31
N VAL A 418 12.99 -0.05 30.30
CA VAL A 418 12.09 0.87 30.99
C VAL A 418 12.47 2.32 30.67
N VAL A 419 13.71 2.72 30.96
CA VAL A 419 14.13 4.12 30.85
C VAL A 419 14.09 4.59 29.38
N VAL A 420 14.64 3.81 28.46
CA VAL A 420 14.67 4.18 27.02
C VAL A 420 13.26 4.36 26.44
N PRO A 421 12.32 3.41 26.58
CA PRO A 421 10.96 3.59 26.12
C PRO A 421 10.24 4.78 26.74
N MET A 422 10.42 5.03 28.03
CA MET A 422 9.80 6.16 28.70
C MET A 422 10.27 7.50 28.14
N ILE A 423 11.57 7.66 27.88
CA ILE A 423 12.13 8.88 27.29
C ILE A 423 11.69 9.04 25.84
N MET A 424 11.80 7.99 25.03
CA MET A 424 11.42 8.03 23.63
C MET A 424 9.91 8.26 23.46
N GLY A 425 9.07 7.64 24.28
CA GLY A 425 7.63 7.79 24.28
C GLY A 425 7.15 9.23 24.56
N LEU A 426 7.94 10.07 25.22
CA LEU A 426 7.60 11.49 25.43
C LEU A 426 7.37 12.23 24.11
N VAL A 427 8.10 11.89 23.06
CA VAL A 427 7.91 12.48 21.73
C VAL A 427 6.48 12.19 21.23
N PHE A 428 6.00 10.96 21.41
CA PHE A 428 4.67 10.56 20.99
C PHE A 428 3.59 11.11 21.92
N LEU A 429 3.87 11.19 23.21
CA LEU A 429 2.96 11.78 24.18
C LEU A 429 2.66 13.26 23.86
N ILE A 430 3.69 14.02 23.46
CA ILE A 430 3.59 15.46 23.20
C ILE A 430 3.07 15.73 21.78
N LYS A 431 3.63 15.05 20.76
CA LYS A 431 3.39 15.35 19.34
C LYS A 431 2.58 14.28 18.59
N GLY A 432 2.29 13.15 19.22
CA GLY A 432 1.50 12.08 18.60
C GLY A 432 0.06 12.54 18.35
N ARG A 433 -0.42 12.32 17.14
CA ARG A 433 -1.79 12.59 16.74
C ARG A 433 -2.57 11.29 16.56
N GLU A 434 -3.91 11.39 16.68
CA GLU A 434 -4.79 10.27 16.34
C GLU A 434 -4.86 10.08 14.82
N THR A 435 -4.87 8.82 14.38
CA THR A 435 -4.98 8.48 12.96
C THR A 435 -6.25 7.70 12.62
N LEU A 436 -7.02 7.28 13.63
CA LEU A 436 -8.30 6.58 13.39
C LEU A 436 -9.22 7.45 12.51
N GLY A 437 -9.76 6.84 11.46
CA GLY A 437 -10.60 7.53 10.48
C GLY A 437 -9.84 8.30 9.40
N THR A 438 -8.50 8.20 9.36
CA THR A 438 -7.72 8.75 8.25
C THR A 438 -7.97 7.93 7.00
N ARG A 439 -8.55 8.56 5.98
CA ARG A 439 -8.76 7.93 4.68
C ARG A 439 -7.43 7.80 3.95
N ILE A 440 -6.99 6.58 3.71
CA ILE A 440 -5.71 6.30 3.04
C ILE A 440 -5.71 6.71 1.55
N TRP A 441 -6.89 7.02 1.01
CA TRP A 441 -7.12 7.50 -0.35
C TRP A 441 -7.21 9.03 -0.46
N SER A 442 -7.03 9.77 0.63
CA SER A 442 -7.23 11.23 0.70
C SER A 442 -6.39 12.06 -0.28
N GLU A 443 -5.38 11.45 -0.88
CA GLU A 443 -4.57 12.08 -1.93
C GLU A 443 -5.27 12.18 -3.29
N PHE A 444 -6.30 11.36 -3.52
CA PHE A 444 -7.03 11.24 -4.76
C PHE A 444 -8.50 11.53 -4.52
N THR A 445 -8.77 12.66 -3.88
CA THR A 445 -10.13 13.14 -3.62
C THR A 445 -10.67 13.96 -4.77
N ALA A 446 -11.99 14.07 -4.82
CA ALA A 446 -12.71 14.83 -5.84
C ALA A 446 -12.18 16.27 -6.00
N GLU A 447 -11.79 16.94 -4.90
CA GLU A 447 -11.27 18.30 -4.93
C GLU A 447 -10.04 18.46 -5.84
N LYS A 448 -9.15 17.46 -5.89
CA LYS A 448 -7.93 17.53 -6.72
C LYS A 448 -8.17 17.38 -8.21
N PHE A 449 -9.30 16.80 -8.57
CA PHE A 449 -9.70 16.58 -9.96
C PHE A 449 -10.78 17.57 -10.42
N ALA A 450 -11.44 18.24 -9.46
CA ALA A 450 -12.48 19.19 -9.75
C ALA A 450 -11.92 20.37 -10.53
N ARG A 451 -12.57 20.66 -11.63
CA ARG A 451 -12.31 21.87 -12.42
C ARG A 451 -13.47 22.82 -12.25
N ASP A 452 -13.19 24.09 -12.39
CA ASP A 452 -14.21 25.13 -12.43
C ASP A 452 -15.26 24.80 -13.48
N THR A 453 -16.51 25.03 -13.17
CA THR A 453 -17.64 24.64 -14.03
C THR A 453 -18.68 25.73 -14.11
N LEU A 454 -19.40 25.74 -15.21
CA LEU A 454 -20.57 26.57 -15.39
C LEU A 454 -21.76 25.90 -14.68
N VAL A 455 -22.39 26.62 -13.76
CA VAL A 455 -23.63 26.23 -13.10
C VAL A 455 -24.77 27.06 -13.70
N VAL A 456 -25.82 26.38 -14.13
CA VAL A 456 -27.01 26.99 -14.71
C VAL A 456 -28.26 26.53 -13.99
N LYS A 457 -29.33 27.35 -13.97
CA LYS A 457 -30.63 26.95 -13.40
C LYS A 457 -31.34 26.00 -14.34
N SER A 458 -32.10 25.07 -13.82
CA SER A 458 -32.90 24.10 -14.60
C SER A 458 -33.93 24.74 -15.52
N SER A 459 -34.35 25.97 -15.23
CA SER A 459 -35.32 26.76 -16.03
C SER A 459 -34.67 27.53 -17.19
N GLU A 460 -33.33 27.56 -17.28
CA GLU A 460 -32.67 28.28 -18.38
C GLU A 460 -32.90 27.59 -19.72
N LYS A 461 -33.05 28.38 -20.79
CA LYS A 461 -33.26 27.84 -22.13
C LYS A 461 -31.98 27.20 -22.67
N ILE A 462 -32.11 26.11 -23.41
CA ILE A 462 -31.00 25.38 -24.01
C ILE A 462 -30.12 26.30 -24.84
N ILE A 463 -30.69 27.22 -25.64
CA ILE A 463 -29.90 28.14 -26.47
C ILE A 463 -29.02 29.06 -25.65
N ASP A 464 -29.49 29.55 -24.51
CA ASP A 464 -28.71 30.44 -23.64
C ASP A 464 -27.57 29.68 -22.95
N VAL A 465 -27.85 28.44 -22.57
CA VAL A 465 -26.83 27.54 -21.99
C VAL A 465 -25.74 27.22 -23.04
N ILE A 466 -26.12 26.92 -24.28
CA ILE A 466 -25.15 26.67 -25.37
C ILE A 466 -24.27 27.89 -25.60
N LYS A 467 -24.84 29.12 -25.67
CA LYS A 467 -24.05 30.36 -25.80
C LYS A 467 -23.05 30.52 -24.68
N LYS A 468 -23.47 30.36 -23.40
CA LYS A 468 -22.60 30.41 -22.23
C LYS A 468 -21.49 29.33 -22.27
N MET A 469 -21.80 28.13 -22.75
CA MET A 469 -20.81 27.07 -22.90
C MET A 469 -19.73 27.41 -23.93
N VAL A 470 -20.13 27.98 -25.07
CA VAL A 470 -19.23 28.36 -26.14
C VAL A 470 -18.35 29.54 -25.68
N GLU A 471 -18.94 30.58 -25.06
CA GLU A 471 -18.23 31.73 -24.52
C GLU A 471 -17.15 31.34 -23.50
N ARG A 472 -17.45 30.39 -22.62
CA ARG A 472 -16.53 29.93 -21.57
C ARG A 472 -15.65 28.74 -21.98
N ASP A 473 -15.79 28.28 -23.22
CA ASP A 473 -15.10 27.08 -23.75
C ASP A 473 -15.26 25.82 -22.86
N VAL A 474 -16.42 25.65 -22.21
CA VAL A 474 -16.72 24.49 -21.37
C VAL A 474 -17.49 23.43 -22.17
N ARG A 475 -17.30 22.15 -21.80
CA ARG A 475 -17.86 20.98 -22.54
C ARG A 475 -19.09 20.37 -21.88
N GLY A 476 -19.43 20.82 -20.71
CA GLY A 476 -20.57 20.38 -19.94
C GLY A 476 -20.85 21.37 -18.85
N VAL A 477 -22.04 21.34 -18.32
CA VAL A 477 -22.51 22.24 -17.27
C VAL A 477 -23.22 21.47 -16.17
N VAL A 478 -23.18 22.02 -14.97
CA VAL A 478 -23.98 21.54 -13.85
C VAL A 478 -25.32 22.29 -13.87
N VAL A 479 -26.41 21.55 -13.81
CA VAL A 479 -27.76 22.07 -13.76
C VAL A 479 -28.26 22.02 -12.31
N ASP A 480 -28.57 23.17 -11.77
CA ASP A 480 -29.11 23.33 -10.42
C ASP A 480 -30.64 23.32 -10.44
N TYR A 481 -31.24 22.37 -9.72
CA TYR A 481 -32.70 22.26 -9.55
C TYR A 481 -33.18 22.86 -8.23
N GLY A 482 -32.27 23.38 -7.39
CA GLY A 482 -32.59 23.82 -6.01
C GLY A 482 -32.76 22.67 -5.02
N THR A 483 -33.30 21.54 -5.43
CA THR A 483 -33.48 20.31 -4.63
C THR A 483 -32.47 19.20 -4.98
N GLY A 484 -31.59 19.44 -5.94
CA GLY A 484 -30.61 18.49 -6.44
C GLY A 484 -29.88 19.05 -7.64
N VAL A 485 -28.95 18.27 -8.19
CA VAL A 485 -28.12 18.68 -9.31
C VAL A 485 -28.24 17.70 -10.48
N GLY A 486 -27.98 18.18 -11.66
CA GLY A 486 -27.88 17.38 -12.87
C GLY A 486 -26.66 17.78 -13.68
N VAL A 487 -26.34 17.02 -14.69
CA VAL A 487 -25.29 17.35 -15.65
C VAL A 487 -25.83 17.27 -17.06
N VAL A 488 -25.38 18.17 -17.88
CA VAL A 488 -25.67 18.16 -19.30
C VAL A 488 -24.40 18.39 -20.10
N TYR A 489 -24.23 17.63 -21.17
CA TYR A 489 -23.17 17.78 -22.15
C TYR A 489 -23.75 17.48 -23.53
N ARG A 490 -23.39 16.43 -24.25
CA ARG A 490 -23.93 16.10 -25.56
C ARG A 490 -25.49 15.93 -25.59
N TYR A 491 -26.12 15.64 -24.44
CA TYR A 491 -27.60 15.59 -24.35
C TYR A 491 -28.29 16.93 -24.65
N LEU A 492 -27.52 18.06 -24.61
CA LEU A 492 -28.05 19.32 -25.13
C LEU A 492 -28.49 19.24 -26.58
N LEU A 493 -27.76 18.48 -27.41
CA LEU A 493 -28.13 18.28 -28.81
C LEU A 493 -29.45 17.54 -28.96
N LYS A 494 -29.83 16.62 -28.05
CA LYS A 494 -31.16 16.00 -27.98
C LYS A 494 -32.25 17.01 -27.61
N GLY A 495 -31.92 17.98 -26.79
CA GLY A 495 -32.87 19.02 -26.41
C GLY A 495 -33.13 20.00 -27.53
N VAL A 496 -32.13 20.25 -28.38
CA VAL A 496 -32.27 21.13 -29.54
C VAL A 496 -33.31 20.58 -30.53
N GLU A 497 -33.42 19.26 -30.65
CA GLU A 497 -34.49 18.63 -31.47
C GLU A 497 -35.91 18.91 -30.92
N LYS A 498 -36.04 19.17 -29.60
CA LYS A 498 -37.30 19.55 -28.94
C LYS A 498 -37.62 21.04 -29.04
N GLY A 499 -36.65 21.83 -29.47
CA GLY A 499 -36.75 23.27 -29.61
C GLY A 499 -35.71 24.03 -28.74
N PHE A 500 -35.25 25.14 -29.25
CA PHE A 500 -34.23 25.98 -28.60
C PHE A 500 -34.67 26.62 -27.26
N ASP A 501 -36.00 26.78 -27.08
CA ASP A 501 -36.61 27.33 -25.86
C ASP A 501 -36.84 26.30 -24.76
N THR A 502 -36.55 25.03 -25.02
CA THR A 502 -36.67 23.95 -24.03
C THR A 502 -35.83 24.25 -22.80
N PRO A 503 -36.36 24.12 -21.56
CA PRO A 503 -35.57 24.25 -20.35
C PRO A 503 -34.47 23.21 -20.29
N VAL A 504 -33.25 23.60 -19.87
CA VAL A 504 -32.12 22.68 -19.80
C VAL A 504 -32.33 21.55 -18.79
N GLY A 505 -33.17 21.79 -17.79
CA GLY A 505 -33.55 20.78 -16.80
C GLY A 505 -34.27 19.55 -17.38
N ASP A 506 -34.95 19.70 -18.54
CA ASP A 506 -35.71 18.62 -19.19
C ASP A 506 -34.79 17.64 -19.95
N VAL A 507 -33.56 18.02 -20.19
CA VAL A 507 -32.55 17.21 -20.89
C VAL A 507 -31.36 16.85 -20.06
N ALA A 508 -31.21 17.43 -18.88
CA ALA A 508 -30.10 17.12 -17.95
C ALA A 508 -30.33 15.76 -17.28
N VAL A 509 -29.23 15.03 -17.12
CA VAL A 509 -29.25 13.80 -16.35
C VAL A 509 -29.09 14.14 -14.87
N ARG A 510 -30.09 13.81 -14.07
CA ARG A 510 -29.99 13.99 -12.60
C ARG A 510 -28.94 13.07 -12.03
N VAL A 511 -28.06 13.62 -11.20
CA VAL A 511 -26.95 12.91 -10.59
C VAL A 511 -26.81 13.32 -9.12
N SER A 512 -26.22 12.45 -8.32
CA SER A 512 -25.76 12.83 -6.99
C SER A 512 -24.47 13.61 -7.10
N CYS A 513 -24.33 14.68 -6.33
CA CYS A 513 -23.07 15.40 -6.19
C CYS A 513 -22.09 14.54 -5.37
N VAL A 514 -20.85 14.41 -5.80
CA VAL A 514 -19.82 13.78 -4.99
C VAL A 514 -19.21 14.81 -4.05
N GLU A 515 -18.98 14.44 -2.79
CA GLU A 515 -18.33 15.34 -1.84
C GLU A 515 -16.87 15.60 -2.22
N PHE A 516 -16.36 16.79 -1.91
CA PHE A 516 -15.00 17.23 -2.27
C PHE A 516 -13.89 16.30 -1.78
N ASN A 517 -14.15 15.59 -0.69
CA ASN A 517 -13.23 14.63 -0.09
C ASN A 517 -13.49 13.17 -0.52
N GLU A 518 -14.38 12.95 -1.50
CA GLU A 518 -14.70 11.63 -2.02
C GLU A 518 -13.48 11.02 -2.73
N PRO A 519 -13.11 9.77 -2.44
CA PRO A 519 -11.97 9.10 -3.07
C PRO A 519 -12.29 8.69 -4.52
N LEU A 520 -11.24 8.63 -5.35
CA LEU A 520 -11.33 8.34 -6.77
C LEU A 520 -12.17 7.09 -7.15
N PRO A 521 -12.08 5.94 -6.46
CA PRO A 521 -12.92 4.79 -6.79
C PRO A 521 -14.42 5.10 -6.72
N ASN A 522 -14.85 5.82 -5.69
CA ASN A 522 -16.24 6.17 -5.49
C ASN A 522 -16.74 7.19 -6.55
N ILE A 523 -15.83 8.06 -7.02
CA ILE A 523 -16.11 8.99 -8.12
C ILE A 523 -16.40 8.21 -9.41
N LEU A 524 -15.57 7.19 -9.70
CA LEU A 524 -15.75 6.33 -10.88
C LEU A 524 -17.04 5.51 -10.79
N GLU A 525 -17.32 4.93 -9.63
CA GLU A 525 -18.56 4.19 -9.37
C GLU A 525 -19.81 5.08 -9.52
N ALA A 526 -19.76 6.31 -9.00
CA ALA A 526 -20.84 7.27 -9.17
C ALA A 526 -21.06 7.63 -10.65
N MET A 527 -19.99 7.80 -11.43
CA MET A 527 -20.09 8.02 -12.88
C MET A 527 -20.69 6.82 -13.61
N GLU A 528 -20.37 5.60 -13.22
CA GLU A 528 -20.91 4.37 -13.79
C GLU A 528 -22.38 4.17 -13.43
N THR A 529 -22.71 4.35 -12.15
CA THR A 529 -24.09 4.21 -11.63
C THR A 529 -25.05 5.15 -12.33
N HIS A 530 -24.65 6.41 -12.51
CA HIS A 530 -25.45 7.41 -13.20
C HIS A 530 -25.28 7.37 -14.72
N LYS A 531 -24.43 6.51 -15.27
CA LYS A 531 -24.08 6.40 -16.69
C LYS A 531 -23.65 7.73 -17.32
N VAL A 532 -22.94 8.56 -16.52
CA VAL A 532 -22.46 9.89 -16.94
C VAL A 532 -20.95 9.91 -17.10
N ARG A 533 -20.46 10.81 -17.96
CA ARG A 533 -19.02 11.05 -18.17
C ARG A 533 -18.48 12.23 -17.38
N MET A 534 -19.34 12.89 -16.64
CA MET A 534 -19.04 14.05 -15.81
C MET A 534 -19.89 13.98 -14.54
N ILE A 535 -19.30 14.41 -13.41
CA ILE A 535 -20.01 14.41 -12.13
C ILE A 535 -19.69 15.69 -11.37
N PRO A 536 -20.68 16.38 -10.76
CA PRO A 536 -20.43 17.58 -9.97
C PRO A 536 -19.79 17.24 -8.63
N VAL A 537 -18.96 18.16 -8.15
CA VAL A 537 -18.28 18.10 -6.86
C VAL A 537 -18.83 19.16 -5.93
N CYS A 538 -19.20 18.74 -4.73
CA CYS A 538 -19.79 19.63 -3.71
C CYS A 538 -18.96 19.67 -2.44
N ARG A 539 -19.11 20.77 -1.70
CA ARG A 539 -18.63 20.93 -0.34
C ARG A 539 -19.76 21.44 0.54
N GLY A 540 -20.27 20.59 1.42
CA GLY A 540 -21.38 20.95 2.28
C GLY A 540 -22.66 21.38 1.47
N GLY A 541 -22.97 20.68 0.40
CA GLY A 541 -24.11 20.96 -0.48
C GLY A 541 -23.88 22.08 -1.51
N LYS A 542 -22.73 22.78 -1.48
CA LYS A 542 -22.40 23.83 -2.45
C LYS A 542 -21.51 23.30 -3.56
N ILE A 543 -21.87 23.50 -4.82
CA ILE A 543 -21.08 23.08 -5.96
C ILE A 543 -19.77 23.85 -6.00
N ILE A 544 -18.63 23.14 -6.03
CA ILE A 544 -17.28 23.71 -6.09
C ILE A 544 -16.57 23.40 -7.42
N GLY A 545 -17.15 22.51 -8.25
CA GLY A 545 -16.55 22.15 -9.52
C GLY A 545 -17.21 20.92 -10.13
N MET A 546 -16.60 20.43 -11.20
CA MET A 546 -17.02 19.23 -11.92
C MET A 546 -15.80 18.38 -12.29
N ILE A 547 -15.95 17.07 -12.25
CA ILE A 547 -14.93 16.12 -12.71
C ILE A 547 -15.45 15.44 -13.97
N SER A 548 -14.63 15.40 -15.02
CA SER A 548 -14.93 14.59 -16.21
C SER A 548 -14.06 13.32 -16.22
N GLN A 549 -14.55 12.26 -16.90
CA GLN A 549 -13.72 11.07 -17.17
C GLN A 549 -12.41 11.44 -17.86
N ARG A 550 -12.40 12.49 -18.66
CA ARG A 550 -11.19 13.00 -19.32
C ARG A 550 -10.20 13.58 -18.32
N ASP A 551 -10.65 14.36 -17.33
CA ASP A 551 -9.77 14.95 -16.33
C ASP A 551 -9.12 13.85 -15.49
N LEU A 552 -9.89 12.81 -15.14
CA LEU A 552 -9.37 11.61 -14.52
C LEU A 552 -8.37 10.89 -15.44
N LEU A 553 -8.66 10.74 -16.72
CA LEU A 553 -7.78 10.09 -17.69
C LEU A 553 -6.57 10.93 -18.06
N ALA A 554 -6.70 12.24 -18.22
CA ALA A 554 -5.58 13.14 -18.59
C ALA A 554 -4.53 13.25 -17.48
N GLU A 555 -4.96 13.28 -16.22
CA GLU A 555 -4.04 13.28 -15.08
C GLU A 555 -3.57 11.88 -14.69
N THR A 556 -4.35 10.85 -14.95
CA THR A 556 -4.09 9.47 -14.53
C THR A 556 -3.35 8.65 -15.56
N VAL A 557 -3.59 8.88 -16.84
CA VAL A 557 -2.95 8.13 -17.93
C VAL A 557 -2.18 9.08 -18.80
N GLY A 558 -0.92 9.32 -18.47
CA GLY A 558 -0.06 10.11 -19.35
C GLY A 558 0.03 9.46 -20.74
N LEU A 559 -0.84 9.88 -21.69
CA LEU A 559 -0.75 9.51 -23.10
C LEU A 559 0.69 9.62 -23.60
N ALA A 560 1.42 10.63 -23.13
CA ALA A 560 2.84 10.82 -23.42
C ALA A 560 3.75 9.68 -22.92
N ARG A 561 3.32 8.91 -21.88
CA ARG A 561 4.07 7.72 -21.42
C ARG A 561 3.65 6.46 -22.14
N LEU A 562 2.38 6.35 -22.52
CA LEU A 562 1.91 5.25 -23.35
C LEU A 562 2.59 5.25 -24.71
N MET A 563 2.82 6.44 -25.28
CA MET A 563 3.54 6.66 -26.53
C MET A 563 4.94 6.02 -26.52
N LYS A 564 5.62 6.00 -25.37
CA LYS A 564 6.97 5.45 -25.20
C LYS A 564 6.99 3.94 -24.88
N LYS A 565 5.83 3.26 -24.80
CA LYS A 565 5.80 1.82 -24.55
C LYS A 565 5.98 1.03 -25.84
N PRO A 566 6.75 -0.07 -25.83
CA PRO A 566 6.94 -0.93 -27.01
C PRO A 566 5.63 -1.42 -27.63
N ILE A 567 4.58 -1.63 -26.83
CA ILE A 567 3.27 -2.04 -27.32
C ILE A 567 2.63 -0.97 -28.20
N ALA A 568 2.72 0.30 -27.82
CA ALA A 568 2.16 1.40 -28.59
C ALA A 568 2.94 1.66 -29.91
N GLU A 569 4.23 1.34 -29.93
CA GLU A 569 5.06 1.44 -31.14
C GLU A 569 4.82 0.27 -32.11
N LYS A 570 4.56 -0.92 -31.55
CA LYS A 570 4.39 -2.16 -32.34
C LYS A 570 2.96 -2.35 -32.84
N THR A 571 1.95 -1.89 -32.13
CA THR A 571 0.54 -2.03 -32.51
C THR A 571 0.19 -1.02 -33.61
N LYS A 572 -0.36 -1.49 -34.71
CA LYS A 572 -0.85 -0.62 -35.79
C LYS A 572 -2.16 0.03 -35.37
N PHE A 573 -2.38 1.26 -35.83
CA PHE A 573 -3.61 1.97 -35.51
C PHE A 573 -4.86 1.26 -36.02
N SER A 574 -4.77 0.59 -37.18
CA SER A 574 -5.86 -0.22 -37.76
C SER A 574 -6.35 -1.35 -36.86
N GLU A 575 -5.50 -1.85 -35.94
CA GLU A 575 -5.87 -2.95 -35.03
C GLU A 575 -6.84 -2.49 -33.91
N ILE A 576 -6.89 -1.19 -33.65
CA ILE A 576 -7.72 -0.61 -32.58
C ILE A 576 -8.78 0.35 -33.09
N ALA A 577 -8.64 0.83 -34.30
CA ALA A 577 -9.55 1.77 -34.89
C ALA A 577 -10.88 1.07 -35.28
N LYS A 578 -11.98 1.74 -34.99
CA LYS A 578 -13.32 1.32 -35.40
C LYS A 578 -13.61 1.85 -36.80
N HIS A 579 -14.52 1.18 -37.51
CA HIS A 579 -14.98 1.66 -38.80
C HIS A 579 -15.69 3.01 -38.62
N PRO A 580 -15.29 4.09 -39.35
CA PRO A 580 -15.91 5.41 -39.19
C PRO A 580 -17.28 5.46 -39.81
N ILE A 581 -18.21 6.10 -39.10
CA ILE A 581 -19.48 6.52 -39.68
C ILE A 581 -19.21 7.88 -40.30
N VAL A 582 -19.46 8.02 -41.61
CA VAL A 582 -19.14 9.22 -42.38
C VAL A 582 -20.43 9.96 -42.78
N ILE A 583 -20.31 11.24 -43.07
CA ILE A 583 -21.37 12.09 -43.59
C ILE A 583 -20.90 12.82 -44.85
N GLU A 584 -21.77 12.96 -45.85
CA GLU A 584 -21.43 13.67 -47.08
C GLU A 584 -21.41 15.19 -46.88
N SER A 585 -20.59 15.90 -47.68
CA SER A 585 -20.37 17.34 -47.57
C SER A 585 -21.63 18.19 -47.86
N ASN A 586 -22.56 17.67 -48.60
CA ASN A 586 -23.85 18.33 -48.96
C ASN A 586 -24.94 18.19 -47.88
N ASN A 587 -24.70 17.47 -46.79
CA ASN A 587 -25.63 17.34 -45.68
C ASN A 587 -25.73 18.65 -44.87
N THR A 588 -26.74 18.68 -44.00
CA THR A 588 -26.98 19.83 -43.11
C THR A 588 -26.43 19.58 -41.70
N VAL A 589 -26.36 20.66 -40.91
CA VAL A 589 -26.04 20.59 -39.48
C VAL A 589 -27.00 19.68 -38.73
N GLY A 590 -28.30 19.72 -39.09
CA GLY A 590 -29.34 18.85 -38.52
C GLY A 590 -29.11 17.37 -38.82
N ASP A 591 -28.68 17.02 -40.04
CA ASP A 591 -28.34 15.64 -40.39
C ASP A 591 -27.18 15.13 -39.55
N ALA A 592 -26.14 15.94 -39.40
CA ALA A 592 -24.97 15.58 -38.59
C ALA A 592 -25.35 15.36 -37.12
N ILE A 593 -26.18 16.23 -36.55
CA ILE A 593 -26.66 16.11 -35.18
C ILE A 593 -27.46 14.82 -35.01
N ARG A 594 -28.42 14.55 -35.92
CA ARG A 594 -29.22 13.30 -35.89
C ARG A 594 -28.36 12.06 -35.97
N MET A 595 -27.40 12.03 -36.88
CA MET A 595 -26.45 10.90 -36.98
C MET A 595 -25.61 10.72 -35.70
N MET A 596 -25.07 11.79 -35.12
CA MET A 596 -24.33 11.72 -33.88
C MET A 596 -25.16 11.13 -32.74
N MET A 597 -26.45 11.51 -32.67
CA MET A 597 -27.38 11.04 -31.64
C MET A 597 -27.81 9.59 -31.87
N GLN A 598 -28.08 9.21 -33.11
CA GLN A 598 -28.52 7.85 -33.48
C GLN A 598 -27.43 6.82 -33.20
N TYR A 599 -26.19 7.14 -33.53
CA TYR A 599 -25.05 6.21 -33.39
C TYR A 599 -24.24 6.39 -32.10
N ASP A 600 -24.64 7.31 -31.24
CA ASP A 600 -23.96 7.63 -29.96
C ASP A 600 -22.48 8.02 -30.14
N ILE A 601 -22.17 8.78 -31.19
CA ILE A 601 -20.80 9.21 -31.55
C ILE A 601 -20.63 10.72 -31.42
N GLY A 602 -19.40 11.15 -31.07
CA GLY A 602 -19.07 12.58 -30.83
C GLY A 602 -18.38 13.28 -31.99
N MET A 603 -18.15 12.60 -33.11
CA MET A 603 -17.52 13.16 -34.29
C MET A 603 -17.88 12.36 -35.53
N LEU A 604 -18.09 13.08 -36.64
CA LEU A 604 -18.31 12.54 -37.96
C LEU A 604 -17.22 13.02 -38.92
N PRO A 605 -16.50 12.10 -39.60
CA PRO A 605 -15.68 12.47 -40.76
C PRO A 605 -16.63 12.92 -41.92
N VAL A 606 -16.34 14.07 -42.50
CA VAL A 606 -17.08 14.62 -43.63
C VAL A 606 -16.35 14.25 -44.92
N VAL A 607 -17.06 13.61 -45.83
CA VAL A 607 -16.49 13.13 -47.09
C VAL A 607 -17.13 13.80 -48.29
N GLU A 608 -16.35 13.88 -49.38
CA GLU A 608 -16.84 14.26 -50.70
C GLU A 608 -16.26 13.26 -51.71
N ASN A 609 -17.11 12.62 -52.48
CA ASN A 609 -16.72 11.54 -53.38
C ASN A 609 -15.86 10.46 -52.69
N GLY A 610 -16.20 10.13 -51.42
CA GLY A 610 -15.51 9.14 -50.60
C GLY A 610 -14.17 9.59 -50.02
N ARG A 611 -13.71 10.84 -50.26
CA ARG A 611 -12.46 11.41 -49.69
C ARG A 611 -12.79 12.30 -48.50
N LEU A 612 -11.97 12.19 -47.47
CA LEU A 612 -12.08 13.01 -46.27
C LEU A 612 -11.69 14.47 -46.57
N ILE A 613 -12.61 15.38 -46.34
CA ILE A 613 -12.38 16.83 -46.57
C ILE A 613 -12.50 17.67 -45.29
N ALA A 614 -13.28 17.18 -44.30
CA ALA A 614 -13.51 17.88 -43.04
C ALA A 614 -13.89 16.88 -41.92
N VAL A 615 -14.03 17.42 -40.71
CA VAL A 615 -14.65 16.72 -39.58
C VAL A 615 -15.68 17.63 -38.92
N PHE A 616 -16.73 17.02 -38.39
CA PHE A 616 -17.77 17.72 -37.64
C PHE A 616 -17.96 17.05 -36.29
N SER A 617 -17.71 17.77 -35.23
CA SER A 617 -17.76 17.27 -33.85
C SER A 617 -18.91 17.89 -33.06
N GLU A 618 -19.23 17.29 -31.88
CA GLU A 618 -20.19 17.87 -30.92
C GLU A 618 -19.87 19.36 -30.62
N ARG A 619 -18.58 19.74 -30.59
CA ARG A 619 -18.15 21.11 -30.34
C ARG A 619 -18.49 22.03 -31.54
N ASP A 620 -18.33 21.53 -32.74
CA ASP A 620 -18.67 22.27 -33.94
C ASP A 620 -20.18 22.47 -34.03
N ALA A 621 -20.97 21.44 -33.65
CA ALA A 621 -22.44 21.55 -33.57
C ALA A 621 -22.89 22.62 -32.56
N LEU A 622 -22.30 22.64 -31.35
CA LEU A 622 -22.64 23.66 -30.34
C LEU A 622 -22.25 25.07 -30.80
N ARG A 623 -21.07 25.21 -31.45
CA ARG A 623 -20.62 26.48 -32.00
C ARG A 623 -21.49 26.95 -33.15
N ALA A 624 -21.91 26.05 -34.04
CA ALA A 624 -22.83 26.35 -35.11
C ALA A 624 -24.15 26.92 -34.55
N ILE A 625 -24.76 26.23 -33.60
CA ILE A 625 -26.00 26.65 -32.95
C ILE A 625 -25.83 28.00 -32.22
N ALA A 626 -24.74 28.20 -31.47
CA ALA A 626 -24.48 29.45 -30.79
C ALA A 626 -24.33 30.64 -31.75
N ASN A 627 -23.83 30.37 -32.97
CA ASN A 627 -23.66 31.36 -34.03
C ASN A 627 -24.93 31.52 -34.92
N GLY A 628 -26.06 30.92 -34.52
CA GLY A 628 -27.33 31.09 -35.20
C GLY A 628 -27.61 30.09 -36.33
N ALA A 629 -26.83 29.01 -36.46
CA ALA A 629 -27.13 27.95 -37.41
C ALA A 629 -28.49 27.31 -37.12
N THR A 630 -29.23 27.05 -38.15
CA THR A 630 -30.48 26.24 -38.13
C THR A 630 -30.15 24.79 -38.51
N PHE A 631 -31.12 23.89 -38.33
CA PHE A 631 -30.98 22.50 -38.78
C PHE A 631 -30.73 22.34 -40.27
N ASP A 632 -31.19 23.31 -41.08
CA ASP A 632 -31.03 23.30 -42.54
C ASP A 632 -29.76 24.01 -43.01
N SER A 633 -28.96 24.54 -42.07
CA SER A 633 -27.68 25.22 -42.41
C SER A 633 -26.71 24.22 -43.03
N PRO A 634 -25.97 24.60 -44.08
CA PRO A 634 -24.98 23.73 -44.71
C PRO A 634 -23.87 23.30 -43.74
N LEU A 635 -23.62 21.99 -43.67
CA LEU A 635 -22.62 21.40 -42.74
C LEU A 635 -21.23 22.00 -42.90
N MET A 636 -20.82 22.24 -44.16
CA MET A 636 -19.47 22.69 -44.50
C MET A 636 -19.14 24.11 -44.06
N GLU A 637 -20.12 24.91 -43.68
CA GLU A 637 -19.90 26.27 -43.11
C GLU A 637 -19.34 26.16 -41.67
N TYR A 638 -19.58 25.07 -40.98
CA TYR A 638 -19.25 24.92 -39.56
C TYR A 638 -18.30 23.75 -39.30
N ALA A 639 -18.00 22.93 -40.30
CA ALA A 639 -17.10 21.80 -40.20
C ALA A 639 -15.63 22.25 -40.18
N THR A 640 -14.82 21.57 -39.38
CA THR A 640 -13.35 21.81 -39.35
C THR A 640 -12.73 21.17 -40.59
N ARG A 641 -12.25 22.02 -41.53
CA ARG A 641 -11.65 21.61 -42.80
C ARG A 641 -10.20 21.11 -42.60
N ASN A 642 -9.76 20.24 -43.51
CA ASN A 642 -8.38 19.71 -43.57
C ASN A 642 -7.91 19.15 -42.22
N PRO A 643 -8.62 18.15 -41.63
CA PRO A 643 -8.19 17.59 -40.37
C PRO A 643 -6.86 16.84 -40.52
N GLU A 644 -6.00 16.97 -39.52
CA GLU A 644 -4.79 16.17 -39.49
C GLU A 644 -5.15 14.69 -39.24
N VAL A 645 -4.56 13.81 -40.04
CA VAL A 645 -4.84 12.38 -40.06
C VAL A 645 -3.54 11.58 -40.05
N ILE A 646 -3.66 10.30 -39.77
CA ILE A 646 -2.54 9.36 -39.84
C ILE A 646 -2.85 8.25 -40.90
N ARG A 647 -1.83 7.48 -41.29
CA ARG A 647 -2.04 6.27 -42.10
C ARG A 647 -2.56 5.16 -41.21
N CYS A 648 -3.44 4.27 -41.72
CA CYS A 648 -3.94 3.16 -40.92
C CYS A 648 -2.83 2.15 -40.53
N SER A 649 -1.73 2.13 -41.27
CA SER A 649 -0.53 1.37 -40.96
C SER A 649 0.40 2.02 -39.93
N ASP A 650 0.17 3.29 -39.57
CA ASP A 650 0.97 3.98 -38.55
C ASP A 650 0.75 3.34 -37.18
N SER A 651 1.74 3.52 -36.27
CA SER A 651 1.65 2.99 -34.91
C SER A 651 0.67 3.77 -34.04
N VAL A 652 0.15 3.11 -33.00
CA VAL A 652 -0.65 3.75 -31.96
C VAL A 652 0.12 4.89 -31.29
N SER A 653 1.43 4.78 -31.16
CA SER A 653 2.30 5.82 -30.63
C SER A 653 2.15 7.14 -31.40
N LYS A 654 2.10 7.08 -32.74
CA LYS A 654 1.90 8.26 -33.61
C LYS A 654 0.51 8.85 -33.47
N ALA A 655 -0.52 8.00 -33.31
CA ALA A 655 -1.88 8.47 -33.02
C ALA A 655 -1.97 9.23 -31.69
N ILE A 656 -1.28 8.73 -30.66
CA ILE A 656 -1.21 9.39 -29.35
C ILE A 656 -0.48 10.72 -29.45
N GLU A 657 0.62 10.79 -30.19
CA GLU A 657 1.37 12.02 -30.44
C GLU A 657 0.48 13.09 -31.09
N LEU A 658 -0.25 12.70 -32.13
CA LEU A 658 -1.20 13.59 -32.82
C LEU A 658 -2.29 14.08 -31.86
N ALA A 659 -2.90 13.17 -31.10
CA ALA A 659 -3.96 13.52 -30.14
C ALA A 659 -3.50 14.49 -29.06
N LEU A 660 -2.24 14.35 -28.58
CA LEU A 660 -1.63 15.24 -27.59
C LEU A 660 -1.28 16.60 -28.17
N ARG A 661 -0.63 16.62 -29.34
CA ARG A 661 -0.18 17.84 -29.99
C ARG A 661 -1.34 18.76 -30.34
N LEU A 662 -2.43 18.21 -30.89
CA LEU A 662 -3.60 18.98 -31.32
C LEU A 662 -4.70 19.09 -30.26
N ASN A 663 -4.53 18.47 -29.10
CA ASN A 663 -5.55 18.40 -28.05
C ASN A 663 -6.92 17.86 -28.55
N ILE A 664 -6.88 16.88 -29.48
CA ILE A 664 -8.07 16.26 -30.08
C ILE A 664 -8.47 14.98 -29.34
N ARG A 665 -9.77 14.63 -29.44
CA ARG A 665 -10.32 13.45 -28.78
C ARG A 665 -10.38 12.20 -29.65
N HIS A 666 -10.36 12.40 -30.97
CA HIS A 666 -10.48 11.33 -31.95
C HIS A 666 -9.35 11.51 -32.98
N VAL A 667 -8.75 10.39 -33.33
CA VAL A 667 -7.77 10.32 -34.40
C VAL A 667 -8.39 9.52 -35.54
N ILE A 668 -8.24 10.02 -36.76
CA ILE A 668 -8.74 9.36 -37.96
C ILE A 668 -7.54 8.83 -38.75
N CYS A 669 -7.64 7.62 -39.26
CA CYS A 669 -6.68 7.15 -40.25
C CYS A 669 -7.33 7.07 -41.63
N VAL A 670 -6.49 7.37 -42.64
CA VAL A 670 -6.91 7.37 -44.04
C VAL A 670 -6.07 6.43 -44.87
N GLU A 671 -6.69 5.86 -45.91
CA GLU A 671 -6.04 5.14 -46.99
C GLU A 671 -6.58 5.69 -48.32
N ASN A 672 -5.66 6.07 -49.21
CA ASN A 672 -6.00 6.68 -50.50
C ASN A 672 -6.95 7.89 -50.40
N GLY A 673 -6.82 8.67 -49.31
CA GLY A 673 -7.65 9.80 -49.02
C GLY A 673 -9.02 9.51 -48.40
N SER A 674 -9.41 8.24 -48.26
CA SER A 674 -10.68 7.82 -47.64
C SER A 674 -10.49 7.48 -46.17
N PRO A 675 -11.41 7.88 -45.27
CA PRO A 675 -11.35 7.55 -43.85
C PRO A 675 -11.64 6.03 -43.68
N ARG A 676 -10.73 5.29 -43.09
CA ARG A 676 -10.84 3.84 -42.88
C ARG A 676 -10.95 3.43 -41.42
N GLY A 677 -10.48 4.28 -40.51
CA GLY A 677 -10.55 4.00 -39.11
C GLY A 677 -10.59 5.25 -38.25
N ILE A 678 -11.27 5.15 -37.11
CA ILE A 678 -11.35 6.19 -36.09
C ILE A 678 -11.16 5.58 -34.72
N ALA A 679 -10.33 6.19 -33.89
CA ALA A 679 -10.22 5.81 -32.50
C ALA A 679 -10.32 7.05 -31.60
N SER A 680 -11.05 6.91 -30.50
CA SER A 680 -11.07 7.91 -29.45
C SER A 680 -9.86 7.78 -28.52
N VAL A 681 -9.54 8.83 -27.79
CA VAL A 681 -8.52 8.81 -26.72
C VAL A 681 -8.77 7.63 -25.74
N ARG A 682 -10.03 7.27 -25.51
CA ARG A 682 -10.39 6.10 -24.69
C ARG A 682 -9.95 4.78 -25.32
N ASP A 683 -10.14 4.62 -26.63
CA ASP A 683 -9.71 3.43 -27.34
C ASP A 683 -8.18 3.32 -27.36
N LEU A 684 -7.47 4.46 -27.55
CA LEU A 684 -6.01 4.54 -27.44
C LEU A 684 -5.48 4.13 -26.06
N LEU A 685 -6.23 4.42 -25.01
CA LEU A 685 -5.86 4.10 -23.64
C LEU A 685 -6.11 2.64 -23.27
N ALA A 686 -7.02 1.97 -23.94
CA ALA A 686 -7.37 0.58 -23.67
C ALA A 686 -6.24 -0.43 -24.01
N ILE A 687 -5.20 0.02 -24.74
CA ILE A 687 -4.04 -0.80 -25.15
C ILE A 687 -2.98 -0.92 -24.03
N GLY A 688 -2.97 -0.03 -23.10
CA GLY A 688 -1.92 0.09 -22.08
C GLY A 688 -2.27 -0.26 -20.70
#